data_20d5be5e80fb96e24cca1ed5c454fade
#
_entry.id   20d5be5e80fb96e24cca1ed5c454fade
#
_cell.length_a   1.000
_cell.length_b   1.000
_cell.length_c   1.000
_cell.angle_alpha   90.00
_cell.angle_beta   90.00
_cell.angle_gamma   90.00
#
_symmetry.space_group_name_H-M   'P 1'
#
loop_
_entity.id
_entity.type
_entity.pdbx_description
1 polymer ?
#
loop_
_entity_poly.entity_id
_entity_poly.type
_entity_poly.pdbx_seq_one_letter_code
_entity_poly.pdbx_strand_id
1 'polypeptide(L)'
;GKTCFRLFAPNAVKVTLVTFQQPEEKAGNEYIMNKDTCGVWESVLDGEHYGLFYGYRVTHSDRRNDDDVICLDPYAKAVTTYNTYMNPRRAIVIKDNEYNWEGDEWIERDWRDLIIYEMHIKDLTAHHSSGVQPSSPYKALIERGTKGGINYIKSLGVNTIELLPSQEFGNIEIPYKKHFMGMYNNWNPYERNYWGYMTASFFAPEAYYAEDWSELNWNTWMGKEAKATSQFKDMVRAFHKEGIAVMMDVVYNHISEFELGNLKQIDSLYYFRFDNKGYFRSESGCGNDFKTERPMARRMIIESILYWMKEYHIDGFRFDLGKLIDWETIEEILFEAKKINPNVIFVCEPWGGGYDPEGFSLRGWGSWNDQIRNGIKGENPHNGLGWIFGKWYGNNNIGRIKSYVNGTLVRDSHGLFQKKEHSVNYLESHDGYTLGDFIRIGTGEVKENTIIEDVDKNAMLSSFQLKLNKLAALFLFTSQGITMIHEGQEFARSKVIPLNVKVDDTLKGTIDHNSYNKDNATNYLNFNFADLNKELVDYYKGLIELRKKYAAFRKANYEDVNFITVIDKPFALGYSVKYDSTEFIVLFNAENKSEVRCDLPDGEWNILVNPEKAGTVPLGNIMKTITLRPKDGYVLIKK
;
A
#
# COMPACT_ATOMS: atom_id res chain seq x y z
N GLY A 1 -4.94 10.57 41.13
CA GLY A 1 -4.94 10.82 39.68
C GLY A 1 -6.26 11.39 39.20
N LYS A 2 -6.27 11.88 38.01
CA LYS A 2 -7.47 12.37 37.30
C LYS A 2 -7.37 11.93 35.84
N THR A 3 -8.51 11.59 35.22
CA THR A 3 -8.62 11.33 33.80
C THR A 3 -9.35 12.50 33.12
N CYS A 4 -8.71 13.14 32.17
CA CYS A 4 -9.25 14.29 31.45
C CYS A 4 -9.66 13.86 30.02
N PHE A 5 -10.89 14.18 29.65
CA PHE A 5 -11.46 13.91 28.32
C PHE A 5 -11.67 15.23 27.59
N ARG A 6 -11.19 15.34 26.36
CA ARG A 6 -11.27 16.55 25.54
C ARG A 6 -11.76 16.23 24.14
N LEU A 7 -12.62 17.11 23.62
CA LEU A 7 -13.11 17.02 22.23
C LEU A 7 -13.14 18.41 21.61
N PHE A 8 -12.56 18.57 20.42
CA PHE A 8 -12.71 19.78 19.64
C PHE A 8 -13.96 19.69 18.74
N ALA A 9 -14.98 20.48 19.06
CA ALA A 9 -16.24 20.58 18.33
C ALA A 9 -16.75 22.02 18.39
N PRO A 10 -16.18 22.94 17.60
CA PRO A 10 -16.43 24.38 17.75
C PRO A 10 -17.88 24.79 17.45
N ASN A 11 -18.57 24.08 16.54
CA ASN A 11 -19.94 24.36 16.16
C ASN A 11 -21.00 23.59 16.98
N ALA A 12 -20.56 22.72 17.91
CA ALA A 12 -21.48 22.04 18.81
C ALA A 12 -22.08 22.99 19.86
N VAL A 13 -23.33 22.75 20.22
CA VAL A 13 -24.05 23.48 21.29
C VAL A 13 -24.03 22.71 22.61
N LYS A 14 -23.85 21.41 22.56
CA LYS A 14 -23.70 20.53 23.72
C LYS A 14 -22.83 19.34 23.38
N VAL A 15 -21.95 18.95 24.29
CA VAL A 15 -21.21 17.69 24.24
C VAL A 15 -21.36 16.97 25.57
N THR A 16 -21.60 15.67 25.50
CA THR A 16 -21.72 14.80 26.67
C THR A 16 -20.70 13.66 26.52
N LEU A 17 -19.82 13.51 27.49
CA LEU A 17 -18.99 12.32 27.64
C LEU A 17 -19.88 11.17 28.09
N VAL A 18 -19.81 10.03 27.43
CA VAL A 18 -20.53 8.81 27.80
C VAL A 18 -19.51 7.73 28.08
N THR A 19 -19.54 7.14 29.28
CA THR A 19 -18.60 6.09 29.70
C THR A 19 -19.33 4.77 29.95
N PHE A 20 -18.65 3.64 29.68
CA PHE A 20 -19.20 2.31 29.79
C PHE A 20 -18.22 1.38 30.51
N GLN A 21 -18.73 0.45 31.32
CA GLN A 21 -17.90 -0.62 31.91
C GLN A 21 -17.69 -1.78 30.93
N GLN A 22 -18.68 -2.01 30.05
CA GLN A 22 -18.61 -3.00 28.97
C GLN A 22 -19.07 -2.33 27.66
N PRO A 23 -18.47 -2.65 26.51
CA PRO A 23 -18.83 -2.00 25.25
C PRO A 23 -20.25 -2.35 24.77
N GLU A 24 -20.82 -3.45 25.26
CA GLU A 24 -22.19 -3.92 24.96
C GLU A 24 -23.28 -3.09 25.65
N GLU A 25 -22.94 -2.29 26.66
CA GLU A 25 -23.92 -1.51 27.38
C GLU A 25 -24.61 -0.49 26.46
N LYS A 26 -25.94 -0.47 26.50
CA LYS A 26 -26.77 0.46 25.72
C LYS A 26 -26.82 1.85 26.33
N ALA A 27 -26.76 1.94 27.64
CA ALA A 27 -26.75 3.18 28.40
C ALA A 27 -25.48 3.25 29.23
N GLY A 28 -24.72 4.33 29.07
CA GLY A 28 -23.53 4.60 29.85
C GLY A 28 -23.78 5.70 30.90
N ASN A 29 -22.76 5.96 31.70
CA ASN A 29 -22.76 7.13 32.59
C ASN A 29 -22.48 8.40 31.78
N GLU A 30 -23.28 9.43 31.97
CA GLU A 30 -23.22 10.66 31.20
C GLU A 30 -22.64 11.82 32.01
N TYR A 31 -21.71 12.56 31.42
CA TYR A 31 -21.09 13.75 32.02
C TYR A 31 -21.15 14.90 31.01
N ILE A 32 -21.85 15.98 31.38
CA ILE A 32 -21.91 17.20 30.56
C ILE A 32 -20.51 17.83 30.54
N MET A 33 -20.02 18.13 29.34
CA MET A 33 -18.71 18.76 29.17
C MET A 33 -18.81 20.28 29.13
N ASN A 34 -17.74 20.95 29.54
CA ASN A 34 -17.62 22.40 29.53
C ASN A 34 -16.85 22.88 28.29
N LYS A 35 -17.40 23.85 27.58
CA LYS A 35 -16.77 24.44 26.39
C LYS A 35 -15.87 25.59 26.75
N ASP A 36 -14.64 25.62 26.25
CA ASP A 36 -13.75 26.77 26.33
C ASP A 36 -14.00 27.79 25.19
N THR A 37 -13.24 28.87 25.17
CA THR A 37 -13.33 29.92 24.16
C THR A 37 -12.77 29.52 22.81
N CYS A 38 -11.99 28.42 22.74
CA CYS A 38 -11.37 27.91 21.52
C CYS A 38 -12.20 26.82 20.83
N GLY A 39 -13.31 26.39 21.46
CA GLY A 39 -14.17 25.33 20.92
C GLY A 39 -13.81 23.91 21.38
N VAL A 40 -12.96 23.80 22.40
CA VAL A 40 -12.64 22.53 23.06
C VAL A 40 -13.64 22.30 24.19
N TRP A 41 -14.17 21.09 24.23
CA TRP A 41 -15.03 20.61 25.32
C TRP A 41 -14.22 19.72 26.24
N GLU A 42 -14.36 19.90 27.55
CA GLU A 42 -13.60 19.17 28.57
C GLU A 42 -14.51 18.61 29.67
N SER A 43 -14.19 17.39 30.11
CA SER A 43 -14.70 16.79 31.35
C SER A 43 -13.56 16.09 32.07
N VAL A 44 -13.51 16.23 33.39
CA VAL A 44 -12.47 15.64 34.25
C VAL A 44 -13.13 14.72 35.26
N LEU A 45 -12.72 13.46 35.25
CA LEU A 45 -13.15 12.47 36.24
C LEU A 45 -12.04 12.22 37.27
N ASP A 46 -12.42 12.10 38.54
CA ASP A 46 -11.48 11.73 39.58
C ASP A 46 -11.09 10.24 39.45
N GLY A 47 -9.80 9.97 39.55
CA GLY A 47 -9.24 8.63 39.41
C GLY A 47 -8.56 8.37 38.06
N GLU A 48 -7.84 7.27 38.01
CA GLU A 48 -7.22 6.70 36.80
C GLU A 48 -8.17 5.63 36.26
N HIS A 49 -8.71 5.86 35.06
CA HIS A 49 -9.78 5.01 34.48
C HIS A 49 -9.27 4.13 33.35
N TYR A 50 -8.11 3.50 33.50
CA TYR A 50 -7.59 2.57 32.49
C TYR A 50 -8.55 1.40 32.26
N GLY A 51 -8.78 1.04 30.99
CA GLY A 51 -9.74 0.02 30.57
C GLY A 51 -11.20 0.49 30.46
N LEU A 52 -11.49 1.74 30.83
CA LEU A 52 -12.83 2.32 30.67
C LEU A 52 -13.14 2.56 29.20
N PHE A 53 -14.31 2.15 28.75
CA PHE A 53 -14.83 2.44 27.41
C PHE A 53 -15.56 3.77 27.41
N TYR A 54 -15.39 4.56 26.34
CA TYR A 54 -16.05 5.85 26.25
C TYR A 54 -16.29 6.31 24.81
N GLY A 55 -17.10 7.34 24.68
CA GLY A 55 -17.35 8.11 23.47
C GLY A 55 -18.07 9.40 23.79
N TYR A 56 -18.44 10.13 22.76
CA TYR A 56 -19.08 11.44 22.91
C TYR A 56 -20.43 11.46 22.22
N ARG A 57 -21.40 12.12 22.85
CA ARG A 57 -22.66 12.53 22.20
C ARG A 57 -22.58 14.03 21.91
N VAL A 58 -22.74 14.41 20.65
CA VAL A 58 -22.58 15.79 20.19
C VAL A 58 -23.90 16.31 19.62
N THR A 59 -24.38 17.44 20.13
CA THR A 59 -25.61 18.08 19.66
C THR A 59 -25.30 19.38 18.93
N HIS A 60 -25.94 19.58 17.78
CA HIS A 60 -25.87 20.80 16.97
C HIS A 60 -27.22 21.51 16.92
N SER A 61 -27.23 22.86 16.80
CA SER A 61 -28.45 23.67 16.80
C SER A 61 -29.36 23.40 15.60
N ASP A 62 -28.81 22.96 14.50
CA ASP A 62 -29.49 22.68 13.23
C ASP A 62 -29.87 21.21 13.03
N ARG A 63 -29.67 20.38 14.04
CA ARG A 63 -30.00 18.96 14.07
C ARG A 63 -29.46 18.16 12.86
N ARG A 64 -28.26 18.52 12.38
CA ARG A 64 -27.62 17.83 11.24
C ARG A 64 -27.15 16.43 11.56
N ASN A 65 -27.02 16.09 12.83
CA ASN A 65 -26.58 14.79 13.32
C ASN A 65 -27.69 14.10 14.12
N ASP A 66 -27.51 12.82 14.32
CA ASP A 66 -28.34 12.01 15.22
C ASP A 66 -27.79 12.17 16.64
N ASP A 67 -28.54 12.83 17.53
CA ASP A 67 -28.17 13.09 18.92
C ASP A 67 -28.00 11.80 19.75
N ASP A 68 -28.51 10.65 19.26
CA ASP A 68 -28.37 9.36 19.94
C ASP A 68 -27.07 8.62 19.59
N VAL A 69 -26.35 9.07 18.54
CA VAL A 69 -25.08 8.45 18.13
C VAL A 69 -23.98 8.77 19.12
N ILE A 70 -23.27 7.73 19.57
CA ILE A 70 -22.04 7.85 20.35
C ILE A 70 -20.85 7.89 19.40
N CYS A 71 -20.24 9.06 19.25
CA CYS A 71 -19.07 9.28 18.41
C CYS A 71 -17.81 8.73 19.07
N LEU A 72 -16.93 8.13 18.27
CA LEU A 72 -15.59 7.77 18.69
C LEU A 72 -14.76 9.06 18.93
N ASP A 73 -13.90 9.03 19.92
CA ASP A 73 -12.87 10.07 20.09
C ASP A 73 -11.92 10.06 18.88
N PRO A 74 -11.74 11.17 18.15
CA PRO A 74 -10.81 11.25 17.03
C PRO A 74 -9.35 10.95 17.38
N TYR A 75 -8.99 11.10 18.66
CA TYR A 75 -7.66 10.80 19.20
C TYR A 75 -7.60 9.46 19.96
N ALA A 76 -8.59 8.58 19.79
CA ALA A 76 -8.60 7.27 20.42
C ALA A 76 -7.38 6.45 19.96
N LYS A 77 -6.58 5.98 20.91
CA LYS A 77 -5.37 5.17 20.69
C LYS A 77 -5.65 3.66 20.73
N ALA A 78 -6.79 3.29 21.27
CA ALA A 78 -7.32 1.93 21.26
C ALA A 78 -8.84 1.98 21.10
N VAL A 79 -9.36 1.08 20.32
CA VAL A 79 -10.78 1.06 19.90
C VAL A 79 -11.33 -0.34 20.05
N THR A 80 -12.58 -0.45 20.49
CA THR A 80 -13.40 -1.65 20.31
C THR A 80 -14.53 -1.33 19.35
N THR A 81 -14.78 -2.25 18.42
CA THR A 81 -15.71 -2.08 17.29
C THR A 81 -16.74 -3.20 17.29
N TYR A 82 -18.01 -2.86 17.11
CA TYR A 82 -19.05 -3.82 16.81
C TYR A 82 -19.06 -4.11 15.31
N ASN A 83 -18.72 -5.35 14.94
CA ASN A 83 -18.52 -5.75 13.55
C ASN A 83 -19.85 -5.89 12.78
N THR A 84 -20.44 -4.75 12.41
CA THR A 84 -21.69 -4.64 11.64
C THR A 84 -21.70 -3.35 10.80
N TYR A 85 -22.69 -3.16 9.94
CA TYR A 85 -22.81 -1.97 9.08
C TYR A 85 -22.72 -0.65 9.82
N MET A 86 -23.37 -0.52 10.95
CA MET A 86 -23.32 0.72 11.76
C MET A 86 -21.96 0.95 12.43
N ASN A 87 -21.12 -0.09 12.47
CA ASN A 87 -19.80 -0.09 13.11
C ASN A 87 -19.73 0.72 14.43
N PRO A 88 -20.66 0.52 15.40
CA PRO A 88 -20.54 1.22 16.67
C PRO A 88 -19.19 0.96 17.30
N ARG A 89 -18.57 2.03 17.80
CA ARG A 89 -17.24 1.99 18.40
C ARG A 89 -17.24 2.60 19.78
N ARG A 90 -16.28 2.16 20.59
CA ARG A 90 -15.91 2.81 21.85
C ARG A 90 -14.41 2.99 21.89
N ALA A 91 -13.97 4.16 22.30
CA ALA A 91 -12.58 4.36 22.68
C ALA A 91 -12.29 3.66 24.00
N ILE A 92 -11.06 3.22 24.19
CA ILE A 92 -10.59 2.60 25.43
C ILE A 92 -9.53 3.51 26.04
N VAL A 93 -9.69 3.83 27.32
CA VAL A 93 -8.65 4.56 28.06
C VAL A 93 -7.47 3.62 28.29
N ILE A 94 -6.36 3.86 27.63
CA ILE A 94 -5.13 3.08 27.79
C ILE A 94 -4.02 3.90 28.43
N LYS A 95 -3.04 3.23 28.97
CA LYS A 95 -1.83 3.87 29.50
C LYS A 95 -0.77 3.94 28.40
N ASP A 96 -0.21 5.13 28.22
CA ASP A 96 0.85 5.35 27.23
C ASP A 96 2.20 4.79 27.72
N ASN A 97 3.08 4.42 26.78
CA ASN A 97 4.50 4.12 26.99
C ASN A 97 4.83 2.90 27.90
N GLU A 98 3.97 1.90 27.97
CA GLU A 98 4.26 0.66 28.71
C GLU A 98 4.94 -0.44 27.89
N TYR A 99 5.09 -0.25 26.56
CA TYR A 99 5.67 -1.29 25.70
C TYR A 99 7.20 -1.30 25.77
N ASN A 100 7.78 -2.48 25.98
CA ASN A 100 9.23 -2.68 25.97
C ASN A 100 9.75 -2.95 24.56
N TRP A 101 10.33 -1.94 23.94
CA TRP A 101 10.94 -2.03 22.60
C TRP A 101 12.27 -2.80 22.56
N GLU A 102 12.86 -3.18 23.72
CA GLU A 102 14.15 -3.91 23.80
C GLU A 102 15.30 -3.22 23.05
N GLY A 103 15.30 -1.89 23.00
CA GLY A 103 16.30 -1.09 22.30
C GLY A 103 16.08 -0.98 20.80
N ASP A 104 14.89 -1.31 20.30
CA ASP A 104 14.53 -1.11 18.91
C ASP A 104 14.45 0.38 18.56
N GLU A 105 14.93 0.72 17.38
CA GLU A 105 14.93 2.07 16.79
C GLU A 105 14.51 1.99 15.33
N TRP A 106 14.24 3.15 14.71
CA TRP A 106 13.95 3.22 13.28
C TRP A 106 15.05 2.63 12.42
N ILE A 107 14.68 2.03 11.30
CA ILE A 107 15.65 1.55 10.31
C ILE A 107 16.07 2.72 9.42
N GLU A 108 17.23 3.29 9.73
CA GLU A 108 17.80 4.35 8.92
C GLU A 108 18.29 3.82 7.57
N ARG A 109 17.73 4.31 6.49
CA ARG A 109 18.06 3.85 5.14
C ARG A 109 18.03 5.00 4.14
N ASP A 110 19.02 5.03 3.25
CA ASP A 110 18.99 5.89 2.05
C ASP A 110 17.79 5.47 1.19
N TRP A 111 16.93 6.41 0.79
CA TRP A 111 15.75 6.13 -0.02
C TRP A 111 16.09 5.42 -1.34
N ARG A 112 17.26 5.67 -1.92
CA ARG A 112 17.73 4.98 -3.12
C ARG A 112 17.97 3.48 -2.92
N ASP A 113 18.19 3.05 -1.67
CA ASP A 113 18.41 1.65 -1.31
C ASP A 113 17.11 0.89 -1.04
N LEU A 114 15.95 1.55 -1.07
CA LEU A 114 14.66 0.93 -0.78
C LEU A 114 14.26 -0.07 -1.88
N ILE A 115 13.86 -1.25 -1.44
CA ILE A 115 13.14 -2.26 -2.21
C ILE A 115 11.89 -2.58 -1.40
N ILE A 116 10.78 -1.98 -1.81
CA ILE A 116 9.51 -2.00 -1.08
C ILE A 116 8.69 -3.22 -1.50
N TYR A 117 8.14 -3.92 -0.54
CA TYR A 117 7.16 -4.98 -0.71
C TYR A 117 5.81 -4.49 -0.16
N GLU A 118 4.93 -4.04 -1.04
CA GLU A 118 3.58 -3.63 -0.69
C GLU A 118 2.75 -4.86 -0.35
N MET A 119 2.08 -4.88 0.80
CA MET A 119 1.41 -6.06 1.30
C MET A 119 0.24 -5.79 2.25
N HIS A 120 -0.71 -6.71 2.27
CA HIS A 120 -1.78 -6.75 3.27
C HIS A 120 -1.39 -7.62 4.46
N ILE A 121 -1.66 -7.17 5.69
CA ILE A 121 -1.23 -7.85 6.94
C ILE A 121 -1.70 -9.31 7.00
N LYS A 122 -2.89 -9.63 6.50
CA LYS A 122 -3.48 -10.97 6.57
C LYS A 122 -3.12 -11.88 5.38
N ASP A 123 -2.89 -11.32 4.19
CA ASP A 123 -2.80 -12.10 2.95
C ASP A 123 -1.66 -13.13 2.93
N LEU A 124 -0.50 -12.79 3.53
CA LEU A 124 0.65 -13.68 3.56
C LEU A 124 0.48 -14.90 4.48
N THR A 125 -0.59 -14.97 5.23
CA THR A 125 -0.75 -15.99 6.28
C THR A 125 -2.07 -16.73 6.24
N ALA A 126 -3.11 -16.13 5.68
CA ALA A 126 -4.47 -16.64 5.75
C ALA A 126 -4.75 -17.86 4.85
N HIS A 127 -4.00 -18.06 3.77
CA HIS A 127 -4.14 -19.25 2.95
C HIS A 127 -3.43 -20.45 3.61
N HIS A 128 -4.08 -21.63 3.60
CA HIS A 128 -3.54 -22.84 4.25
C HIS A 128 -2.13 -23.22 3.76
N SER A 129 -1.76 -22.89 2.52
CA SER A 129 -0.43 -23.15 1.97
C SER A 129 0.69 -22.35 2.61
N SER A 130 0.36 -21.32 3.42
CA SER A 130 1.33 -20.56 4.20
C SER A 130 1.99 -21.40 5.30
N GLY A 131 1.29 -22.44 5.78
CA GLY A 131 1.69 -23.25 6.91
C GLY A 131 1.52 -22.58 8.28
N VAL A 132 0.99 -21.34 8.29
CA VAL A 132 0.71 -20.59 9.52
C VAL A 132 -0.57 -21.13 10.16
N GLN A 133 -0.57 -21.28 11.48
CA GLN A 133 -1.76 -21.66 12.22
C GLN A 133 -2.71 -20.46 12.37
N PRO A 134 -4.03 -20.67 12.33
CA PRO A 134 -5.01 -19.62 12.57
C PRO A 134 -4.73 -18.91 13.90
N SER A 135 -4.60 -17.60 13.83
CA SER A 135 -4.42 -16.70 14.97
C SER A 135 -4.76 -15.27 14.56
N SER A 136 -4.41 -14.27 15.37
CA SER A 136 -4.57 -12.88 14.93
C SER A 136 -3.58 -12.55 13.80
N PRO A 137 -4.00 -11.80 12.75
CA PRO A 137 -3.14 -11.43 11.63
C PRO A 137 -1.78 -10.83 12.02
N TYR A 138 -1.73 -9.94 13.02
CA TYR A 138 -0.46 -9.39 13.51
C TYR A 138 0.51 -10.46 14.01
N LYS A 139 0.03 -11.43 14.79
CA LYS A 139 0.87 -12.53 15.31
C LYS A 139 1.22 -13.54 14.23
N ALA A 140 0.25 -13.89 13.41
CA ALA A 140 0.43 -14.83 12.30
C ALA A 140 1.54 -14.37 11.35
N LEU A 141 1.58 -13.07 11.04
CA LEU A 141 2.56 -12.50 10.12
C LEU A 141 4.00 -12.69 10.59
N ILE A 142 4.24 -12.73 11.89
CA ILE A 142 5.59 -12.88 12.49
C ILE A 142 5.87 -14.29 13.03
N GLU A 143 4.98 -15.26 12.80
CA GLU A 143 5.20 -16.67 13.18
C GLU A 143 6.42 -17.21 12.46
N ARG A 144 7.27 -17.95 13.21
CA ARG A 144 8.53 -18.50 12.69
C ARG A 144 8.38 -19.96 12.27
N GLY A 145 9.21 -20.38 11.31
CA GLY A 145 9.25 -21.77 10.84
C GLY A 145 8.15 -22.13 9.83
N THR A 146 7.38 -21.14 9.35
CA THR A 146 6.31 -21.31 8.35
C THR A 146 6.80 -20.85 6.96
N LYS A 147 6.06 -21.22 5.92
CA LYS A 147 6.34 -20.82 4.54
C LYS A 147 5.94 -19.37 4.28
N GLY A 148 4.85 -18.92 4.90
CA GLY A 148 4.32 -17.55 4.75
C GLY A 148 4.91 -16.53 5.71
N GLY A 149 4.31 -15.34 5.74
CA GLY A 149 4.64 -14.27 6.66
C GLY A 149 6.08 -13.75 6.54
N ILE A 150 6.65 -13.34 7.66
CA ILE A 150 7.99 -12.73 7.75
C ILE A 150 9.09 -13.63 7.18
N ASN A 151 8.96 -14.96 7.28
CA ASN A 151 9.95 -15.89 6.73
C ASN A 151 10.04 -15.78 5.21
N TYR A 152 8.88 -15.66 4.55
CA TYR A 152 8.82 -15.50 3.11
C TYR A 152 9.43 -14.16 2.68
N ILE A 153 9.00 -13.06 3.29
CA ILE A 153 9.50 -11.71 3.02
C ILE A 153 11.03 -11.65 3.16
N LYS A 154 11.55 -12.19 4.26
CA LYS A 154 13.00 -12.31 4.50
C LYS A 154 13.68 -13.11 3.39
N SER A 155 13.07 -14.22 2.95
CA SER A 155 13.64 -15.08 1.90
C SER A 155 13.73 -14.43 0.53
N LEU A 156 12.87 -13.44 0.24
CA LEU A 156 12.92 -12.63 -0.99
C LEU A 156 14.11 -11.67 -1.00
N GLY A 157 14.50 -11.19 0.20
CA GLY A 157 15.61 -10.25 0.34
C GLY A 157 15.22 -8.79 0.22
N VAL A 158 13.92 -8.44 0.16
CA VAL A 158 13.42 -7.06 0.27
C VAL A 158 13.83 -6.45 1.61
N ASN A 159 13.87 -5.14 1.69
CA ASN A 159 14.37 -4.45 2.87
C ASN A 159 13.38 -3.45 3.48
N THR A 160 12.20 -3.35 2.91
CA THR A 160 11.12 -2.46 3.37
C THR A 160 9.79 -3.12 3.04
N ILE A 161 8.85 -3.10 3.98
CA ILE A 161 7.44 -3.44 3.71
C ILE A 161 6.60 -2.17 3.74
N GLU A 162 5.59 -2.12 2.89
CA GLU A 162 4.53 -1.10 2.89
C GLU A 162 3.21 -1.81 3.18
N LEU A 163 2.68 -1.56 4.38
CA LEU A 163 1.44 -2.19 4.84
C LEU A 163 0.24 -1.45 4.26
N LEU A 164 -0.70 -2.15 3.63
CA LEU A 164 -2.00 -1.59 3.33
C LEU A 164 -2.63 -1.03 4.62
N PRO A 165 -3.66 -0.13 4.53
CA PRO A 165 -4.16 0.59 5.70
C PRO A 165 -4.38 -0.30 6.91
N SER A 166 -3.76 0.07 8.01
CA SER A 166 -3.79 -0.67 9.28
C SER A 166 -4.16 0.20 10.48
N GLN A 167 -4.54 1.44 10.24
CA GLN A 167 -5.33 2.25 11.17
C GLN A 167 -6.75 1.67 11.25
N GLU A 168 -7.44 1.84 12.39
CA GLU A 168 -8.83 1.37 12.55
C GLU A 168 -9.72 1.88 11.41
N PHE A 169 -10.39 0.99 10.70
CA PHE A 169 -11.22 1.29 9.54
C PHE A 169 -12.63 0.69 9.64
N GLY A 170 -13.57 1.15 8.81
CA GLY A 170 -14.91 0.61 8.70
C GLY A 170 -14.90 -0.73 7.98
N ASN A 171 -15.18 -1.81 8.70
CA ASN A 171 -15.19 -3.15 8.13
C ASN A 171 -16.35 -3.38 7.16
N ILE A 172 -17.50 -2.73 7.40
CA ILE A 172 -18.69 -2.82 6.56
C ILE A 172 -19.19 -1.41 6.27
N GLU A 173 -18.94 -0.94 5.06
CA GLU A 173 -19.27 0.43 4.65
C GLU A 173 -20.67 0.58 4.07
N ILE A 174 -21.20 -0.45 3.45
CA ILE A 174 -22.47 -0.41 2.72
C ILE A 174 -23.44 -1.41 3.33
N PRO A 175 -24.70 -1.01 3.65
CA PRO A 175 -25.70 -1.92 4.19
C PRO A 175 -26.09 -2.97 3.14
N TYR A 176 -26.11 -4.23 3.51
CA TYR A 176 -26.55 -5.35 2.67
C TYR A 176 -28.01 -5.74 2.94
N LYS A 177 -28.80 -4.77 3.41
CA LYS A 177 -30.26 -4.88 3.56
C LYS A 177 -30.92 -3.68 2.90
N LYS A 178 -32.17 -3.80 2.52
CA LYS A 178 -32.93 -2.71 1.95
C LYS A 178 -32.95 -1.51 2.89
N HIS A 179 -32.49 -0.38 2.40
CA HIS A 179 -32.53 0.89 3.12
C HIS A 179 -33.96 1.46 3.10
N PHE A 180 -34.35 2.27 4.09
CA PHE A 180 -35.66 2.91 4.18
C PHE A 180 -35.97 3.81 2.97
N MET A 181 -34.96 4.38 2.31
CA MET A 181 -35.10 5.19 1.07
C MET A 181 -35.18 4.34 -0.21
N GLY A 182 -35.28 3.01 -0.11
CA GLY A 182 -35.31 2.12 -1.26
C GLY A 182 -33.95 1.82 -1.89
N MET A 183 -32.86 2.38 -1.37
CA MET A 183 -31.50 2.00 -1.77
C MET A 183 -31.16 0.60 -1.27
N TYR A 184 -30.40 -0.10 -2.09
CA TYR A 184 -29.95 -1.45 -1.78
C TYR A 184 -28.45 -1.46 -1.71
N ASN A 185 -27.93 -2.22 -0.80
CA ASN A 185 -26.58 -2.71 -0.89
C ASN A 185 -26.51 -3.76 -2.02
N ASN A 186 -25.71 -3.49 -3.02
CA ASN A 186 -25.41 -4.46 -4.09
C ASN A 186 -24.36 -5.49 -3.65
N TRP A 187 -23.82 -5.34 -2.44
CA TRP A 187 -22.80 -6.21 -1.91
C TRP A 187 -23.41 -7.43 -1.23
N ASN A 188 -22.74 -8.52 -1.44
CA ASN A 188 -23.01 -9.73 -0.72
C ASN A 188 -22.68 -9.52 0.78
N PRO A 189 -23.50 -10.01 1.73
CA PRO A 189 -23.22 -9.88 3.16
C PRO A 189 -21.93 -10.59 3.62
N TYR A 190 -21.30 -11.37 2.75
CA TYR A 190 -20.00 -12.02 2.99
C TYR A 190 -18.81 -11.23 2.45
N GLU A 191 -19.06 -10.10 1.80
CA GLU A 191 -18.05 -9.14 1.36
C GLU A 191 -17.99 -7.97 2.34
N ARG A 192 -16.77 -7.46 2.55
CA ARG A 192 -16.50 -6.40 3.52
C ARG A 192 -15.37 -5.52 3.01
N ASN A 193 -15.20 -4.34 3.58
CA ASN A 193 -14.03 -3.53 3.31
C ASN A 193 -12.79 -4.27 3.85
N TYR A 194 -12.00 -4.82 2.95
CA TYR A 194 -10.89 -5.70 3.30
C TYR A 194 -9.54 -4.98 3.24
N TRP A 195 -9.30 -4.19 2.20
CA TRP A 195 -8.04 -3.46 2.08
C TRP A 195 -7.85 -2.35 3.12
N GLY A 196 -8.92 -1.81 3.69
CA GLY A 196 -8.85 -0.85 4.79
C GLY A 196 -8.86 0.62 4.39
N TYR A 197 -9.11 0.99 3.14
CA TYR A 197 -9.09 2.39 2.67
C TYR A 197 -10.28 3.25 3.14
N MET A 198 -10.91 2.88 4.23
CA MET A 198 -12.02 3.61 4.85
C MET A 198 -11.74 3.82 6.34
N THR A 199 -10.78 4.71 6.64
CA THR A 199 -10.28 4.95 8.00
C THR A 199 -11.35 5.56 8.92
N ALA A 200 -11.46 5.03 10.12
CA ALA A 200 -12.38 5.49 11.16
C ALA A 200 -11.65 6.17 12.34
N SER A 201 -10.39 5.80 12.60
CA SER A 201 -9.54 6.42 13.63
C SER A 201 -8.10 6.55 13.12
N PHE A 202 -7.52 7.74 13.30
CA PHE A 202 -6.15 8.02 12.83
C PHE A 202 -5.07 7.56 13.82
N PHE A 203 -5.41 7.20 15.07
CA PHE A 203 -4.44 6.89 16.11
C PHE A 203 -4.48 5.43 16.59
N ALA A 204 -5.56 4.70 16.35
CA ALA A 204 -5.69 3.33 16.79
C ALA A 204 -5.30 2.35 15.67
N PRO A 205 -4.55 1.27 15.97
CA PRO A 205 -4.37 0.17 15.04
C PRO A 205 -5.68 -0.63 14.87
N GLU A 206 -5.85 -1.24 13.70
CA GLU A 206 -7.05 -2.00 13.35
C GLU A 206 -7.29 -3.16 14.35
N ALA A 207 -8.39 -3.10 15.04
CA ALA A 207 -8.76 -4.07 16.07
C ALA A 207 -9.00 -5.48 15.49
N TYR A 208 -9.53 -5.57 14.27
CA TYR A 208 -9.77 -6.82 13.55
C TYR A 208 -8.50 -7.65 13.37
N TYR A 209 -7.33 -7.02 13.14
CA TYR A 209 -6.08 -7.73 12.96
C TYR A 209 -5.48 -8.28 14.26
N ALA A 210 -6.06 -7.96 15.41
CA ALA A 210 -5.69 -8.53 16.70
C ALA A 210 -6.58 -9.70 17.15
N GLU A 211 -7.62 -10.02 16.39
CA GLU A 211 -8.54 -11.12 16.66
C GLU A 211 -8.19 -12.36 15.85
N ASP A 212 -8.54 -13.54 16.37
CA ASP A 212 -8.37 -14.78 15.63
C ASP A 212 -9.36 -14.84 14.46
N TRP A 213 -8.85 -14.91 13.23
CA TRP A 213 -9.72 -14.90 12.05
C TRP A 213 -10.59 -16.15 11.89
N SER A 214 -10.27 -17.25 12.57
CA SER A 214 -11.08 -18.47 12.56
C SER A 214 -12.33 -18.36 13.42
N GLU A 215 -12.33 -17.42 14.38
CA GLU A 215 -13.41 -17.17 15.34
C GLU A 215 -14.23 -15.92 15.03
N LEU A 216 -13.86 -15.17 13.99
CA LEU A 216 -14.55 -13.94 13.63
C LEU A 216 -15.98 -14.17 13.17
N ASN A 217 -16.89 -13.48 13.80
CA ASN A 217 -18.32 -13.50 13.50
C ASN A 217 -18.85 -12.07 13.24
N TRP A 218 -19.92 -11.99 12.45
CA TRP A 218 -20.69 -10.76 12.32
C TRP A 218 -21.49 -10.47 13.60
N ASN A 219 -21.77 -9.18 13.84
CA ASN A 219 -22.52 -8.72 15.00
C ASN A 219 -21.87 -9.10 16.34
N THR A 220 -20.57 -8.95 16.43
CA THR A 220 -19.79 -9.13 17.67
C THR A 220 -18.88 -7.94 17.93
N TRP A 221 -18.56 -7.69 19.20
CA TRP A 221 -17.55 -6.72 19.59
C TRP A 221 -16.17 -7.32 19.48
N MET A 222 -15.24 -6.58 18.84
CA MET A 222 -13.83 -6.92 18.69
C MET A 222 -12.97 -5.86 19.37
N GLY A 223 -11.74 -6.20 19.73
CA GLY A 223 -10.76 -5.25 20.26
C GLY A 223 -10.98 -4.85 21.72
N LYS A 224 -11.82 -5.54 22.51
CA LYS A 224 -12.15 -5.18 23.88
C LYS A 224 -10.95 -5.06 24.83
N GLU A 225 -9.90 -5.83 24.56
CA GLU A 225 -8.70 -5.88 25.40
C GLU A 225 -7.56 -5.00 24.88
N ALA A 226 -7.80 -4.17 23.87
CA ALA A 226 -6.81 -3.31 23.23
C ALA A 226 -5.53 -4.03 22.75
N LYS A 227 -5.61 -5.34 22.46
CA LYS A 227 -4.46 -6.18 22.03
C LYS A 227 -3.77 -5.67 20.76
N ALA A 228 -4.51 -4.96 19.88
CA ALA A 228 -3.97 -4.41 18.65
C ALA A 228 -2.75 -3.51 18.91
N THR A 229 -2.76 -2.75 20.00
CA THR A 229 -1.67 -1.83 20.36
C THR A 229 -0.34 -2.55 20.58
N SER A 230 -0.33 -3.63 21.34
CA SER A 230 0.89 -4.40 21.63
C SER A 230 1.28 -5.32 20.48
N GLN A 231 0.30 -5.97 19.83
CA GLN A 231 0.58 -6.89 18.73
C GLN A 231 1.12 -6.19 17.49
N PHE A 232 0.65 -4.97 17.19
CA PHE A 232 1.23 -4.17 16.12
C PHE A 232 2.70 -3.81 16.42
N LYS A 233 3.02 -3.40 17.65
CA LYS A 233 4.40 -3.13 18.08
C LYS A 233 5.29 -4.38 17.99
N ASP A 234 4.78 -5.55 18.40
CA ASP A 234 5.50 -6.83 18.26
C ASP A 234 5.82 -7.13 16.78
N MET A 235 4.87 -6.83 15.88
CA MET A 235 5.05 -7.00 14.45
C MET A 235 6.15 -6.07 13.92
N VAL A 236 6.11 -4.77 14.21
CA VAL A 236 7.13 -3.81 13.76
C VAL A 236 8.51 -4.22 14.29
N ARG A 237 8.61 -4.48 15.60
CA ARG A 237 9.87 -4.93 16.23
C ARG A 237 10.42 -6.21 15.58
N ALA A 238 9.56 -7.15 15.20
CA ALA A 238 9.99 -8.38 14.53
C ALA A 238 10.57 -8.11 13.14
N PHE A 239 10.00 -7.20 12.35
CA PHE A 239 10.56 -6.79 11.07
C PHE A 239 11.88 -6.02 11.23
N HIS A 240 11.97 -5.12 12.20
CA HIS A 240 13.20 -4.39 12.50
C HIS A 240 14.35 -5.32 12.89
N LYS A 241 14.10 -6.36 13.68
CA LYS A 241 15.09 -7.39 14.00
C LYS A 241 15.65 -8.12 12.77
N GLU A 242 14.90 -8.14 11.65
CA GLU A 242 15.37 -8.65 10.36
C GLU A 242 15.99 -7.56 9.46
N GLY A 243 16.12 -6.34 9.95
CA GLY A 243 16.60 -5.18 9.18
C GLY A 243 15.64 -4.73 8.09
N ILE A 244 14.35 -4.98 8.25
CA ILE A 244 13.27 -4.61 7.32
C ILE A 244 12.52 -3.41 7.89
N ALA A 245 12.55 -2.29 7.18
CA ALA A 245 11.81 -1.09 7.53
C ALA A 245 10.29 -1.30 7.32
N VAL A 246 9.47 -0.62 8.13
CA VAL A 246 8.01 -0.71 8.07
C VAL A 246 7.42 0.63 7.68
N MET A 247 6.72 0.66 6.55
CA MET A 247 5.90 1.79 6.10
C MET A 247 4.42 1.47 6.29
N MET A 248 3.63 2.49 6.56
CA MET A 248 2.17 2.40 6.62
C MET A 248 1.53 3.17 5.48
N ASP A 249 0.56 2.56 4.81
CA ASP A 249 -0.38 3.28 3.97
C ASP A 249 -1.42 3.98 4.85
N VAL A 250 -1.60 5.28 4.66
CA VAL A 250 -2.46 6.13 5.47
C VAL A 250 -3.46 6.92 4.62
N VAL A 251 -4.69 6.99 5.10
CA VAL A 251 -5.79 7.63 4.41
C VAL A 251 -6.27 8.84 5.23
N TYR A 252 -5.85 10.05 4.82
CA TYR A 252 -6.25 11.30 5.47
C TYR A 252 -7.11 12.19 4.55
N ASN A 253 -7.34 11.76 3.32
CA ASN A 253 -8.09 12.53 2.33
C ASN A 253 -9.62 12.38 2.46
N HIS A 254 -10.10 11.31 3.09
CA HIS A 254 -11.50 11.01 3.40
C HIS A 254 -11.59 10.14 4.65
N ILE A 255 -12.80 9.89 5.12
CA ILE A 255 -13.05 8.96 6.23
C ILE A 255 -14.16 7.95 5.89
N SER A 256 -14.23 6.92 6.73
CA SER A 256 -15.23 5.86 6.74
C SER A 256 -16.64 6.35 7.12
N GLU A 257 -17.60 5.43 6.92
CA GLU A 257 -18.95 5.44 7.48
C GLU A 257 -19.90 6.50 6.92
N PHE A 258 -19.65 6.98 5.72
CA PHE A 258 -20.55 7.87 4.98
C PHE A 258 -21.27 8.88 5.89
N GLU A 259 -22.58 8.71 6.15
CA GLU A 259 -23.35 9.62 6.99
C GLU A 259 -23.09 9.44 8.49
N LEU A 260 -22.63 8.27 8.91
CA LEU A 260 -22.42 7.92 10.32
C LEU A 260 -21.00 8.17 10.82
N GLY A 261 -20.10 8.64 9.94
CA GLY A 261 -18.71 8.88 10.28
C GLY A 261 -18.55 9.78 11.49
N ASN A 262 -17.68 9.37 12.45
CA ASN A 262 -17.51 10.05 13.73
C ASN A 262 -17.25 11.56 13.59
N LEU A 263 -16.32 11.96 12.73
CA LEU A 263 -16.01 13.38 12.51
C LEU A 263 -17.16 14.15 11.86
N LYS A 264 -18.03 13.48 11.08
CA LYS A 264 -19.26 14.11 10.54
C LYS A 264 -20.25 14.41 11.67
N GLN A 265 -20.42 13.48 12.60
CA GLN A 265 -21.27 13.66 13.77
C GLN A 265 -20.71 14.71 14.75
N ILE A 266 -19.38 14.77 14.91
CA ILE A 266 -18.70 15.72 15.80
C ILE A 266 -18.82 17.14 15.26
N ASP A 267 -18.38 17.38 14.00
CA ASP A 267 -18.49 18.72 13.39
C ASP A 267 -18.27 18.66 11.86
N SER A 268 -19.30 18.32 11.11
CA SER A 268 -19.19 18.16 9.66
C SER A 268 -18.73 19.43 8.93
N LEU A 269 -19.18 20.61 9.39
CA LEU A 269 -18.81 21.89 8.76
C LEU A 269 -17.35 22.26 8.97
N TYR A 270 -16.76 21.80 10.05
CA TYR A 270 -15.35 22.06 10.33
C TYR A 270 -14.44 21.12 9.53
N TYR A 271 -14.74 19.82 9.52
CA TYR A 271 -13.82 18.79 9.05
C TYR A 271 -13.98 18.40 7.57
N PHE A 272 -15.08 18.78 6.91
CA PHE A 272 -15.34 18.32 5.54
C PHE A 272 -15.52 19.46 4.55
N ARG A 273 -15.23 19.16 3.28
CA ARG A 273 -15.45 20.04 2.14
C ARG A 273 -16.85 19.84 1.60
N PHE A 274 -17.49 20.95 1.24
CA PHE A 274 -18.84 20.97 0.65
C PHE A 274 -18.81 21.63 -0.73
N ASP A 275 -19.74 21.23 -1.59
CA ASP A 275 -20.01 21.91 -2.84
C ASP A 275 -20.91 23.15 -2.64
N ASN A 276 -21.17 23.88 -3.71
CA ASN A 276 -22.01 25.09 -3.67
C ASN A 276 -23.48 24.82 -3.35
N LYS A 277 -23.92 23.56 -3.36
CA LYS A 277 -25.28 23.12 -3.02
C LYS A 277 -25.39 22.59 -1.59
N GLY A 278 -24.27 22.52 -0.87
CA GLY A 278 -24.22 22.02 0.51
C GLY A 278 -24.09 20.50 0.62
N TYR A 279 -23.75 19.79 -0.46
CA TYR A 279 -23.41 18.37 -0.41
C TYR A 279 -21.92 18.18 -0.12
N PHE A 280 -21.56 17.08 0.52
CA PHE A 280 -20.16 16.70 0.70
C PHE A 280 -19.47 16.59 -0.66
N ARG A 281 -18.31 17.23 -0.81
CA ARG A 281 -17.43 16.98 -1.95
C ARG A 281 -16.88 15.56 -1.87
N SER A 282 -16.73 14.92 -3.02
CA SER A 282 -16.25 13.54 -3.14
C SER A 282 -15.31 13.40 -4.34
N GLU A 283 -14.26 14.20 -4.39
CA GLU A 283 -13.19 14.06 -5.38
C GLU A 283 -12.34 12.80 -5.12
N SER A 284 -12.36 12.31 -3.85
CA SER A 284 -11.85 11.00 -3.47
C SER A 284 -12.61 9.82 -4.08
N GLY A 285 -13.86 10.01 -4.49
CA GLY A 285 -14.76 8.93 -4.88
C GLY A 285 -15.39 8.18 -3.69
N CYS A 286 -15.07 8.59 -2.45
CA CYS A 286 -15.44 7.88 -1.21
C CYS A 286 -16.56 8.58 -0.41
N GLY A 287 -17.32 9.46 -1.04
CA GLY A 287 -18.51 10.09 -0.43
C GLY A 287 -18.21 11.29 0.46
N ASN A 288 -16.97 11.62 0.71
CA ASN A 288 -16.56 12.81 1.48
C ASN A 288 -15.07 13.13 1.23
N ASP A 289 -14.74 14.43 1.28
CA ASP A 289 -13.36 14.90 1.24
C ASP A 289 -13.04 15.64 2.55
N PHE A 290 -11.97 15.20 3.22
CA PHE A 290 -11.53 15.79 4.47
C PHE A 290 -10.89 17.16 4.25
N LYS A 291 -11.22 18.13 5.12
CA LYS A 291 -10.79 19.54 4.99
C LYS A 291 -9.45 19.78 5.69
N THR A 292 -8.38 19.26 5.07
CA THR A 292 -7.03 19.21 5.66
C THR A 292 -6.44 20.59 5.95
N GLU A 293 -6.86 21.62 5.22
CA GLU A 293 -6.44 23.01 5.40
C GLU A 293 -6.95 23.67 6.69
N ARG A 294 -7.90 23.03 7.43
CA ARG A 294 -8.33 23.55 8.73
C ARG A 294 -7.28 23.29 9.81
N PRO A 295 -6.97 24.28 10.67
CA PRO A 295 -5.87 24.17 11.63
C PRO A 295 -5.92 22.93 12.54
N MET A 296 -7.11 22.57 13.07
CA MET A 296 -7.22 21.38 13.92
C MET A 296 -7.27 20.07 13.13
N ALA A 297 -7.71 20.09 11.86
CA ALA A 297 -7.62 18.93 10.97
C ALA A 297 -6.16 18.65 10.60
N ARG A 298 -5.43 19.68 10.18
CA ARG A 298 -3.98 19.61 9.91
C ARG A 298 -3.22 19.12 11.14
N ARG A 299 -3.46 19.74 12.30
CA ARG A 299 -2.85 19.34 13.56
C ARG A 299 -3.08 17.86 13.87
N MET A 300 -4.31 17.37 13.70
CA MET A 300 -4.65 15.97 13.94
C MET A 300 -3.89 15.02 13.01
N ILE A 301 -3.73 15.37 11.72
CA ILE A 301 -2.94 14.58 10.77
C ILE A 301 -1.47 14.54 11.20
N ILE A 302 -0.88 15.70 11.49
CA ILE A 302 0.52 15.79 11.91
C ILE A 302 0.76 15.01 13.21
N GLU A 303 -0.07 15.21 14.22
CA GLU A 303 0.03 14.50 15.50
C GLU A 303 -0.14 12.98 15.33
N SER A 304 -0.99 12.55 14.40
CA SER A 304 -1.14 11.13 14.05
C SER A 304 0.16 10.56 13.46
N ILE A 305 0.75 11.22 12.48
CA ILE A 305 2.03 10.79 11.88
C ILE A 305 3.13 10.71 12.95
N LEU A 306 3.27 11.76 13.76
CA LEU A 306 4.29 11.79 14.82
C LEU A 306 4.06 10.73 15.89
N TYR A 307 2.78 10.42 16.18
CA TYR A 307 2.40 9.35 17.09
C TYR A 307 2.81 7.98 16.56
N TRP A 308 2.50 7.66 15.31
CA TRP A 308 2.91 6.40 14.68
C TRP A 308 4.44 6.24 14.62
N MET A 309 5.16 7.32 14.36
CA MET A 309 6.62 7.30 14.40
C MET A 309 7.15 7.01 15.81
N LYS A 310 6.67 7.74 16.82
CA LYS A 310 7.21 7.66 18.20
C LYS A 310 6.75 6.41 18.95
N GLU A 311 5.47 6.07 18.81
CA GLU A 311 4.85 5.01 19.60
C GLU A 311 4.97 3.63 18.95
N TYR A 312 5.02 3.59 17.61
CA TYR A 312 5.08 2.34 16.84
C TYR A 312 6.36 2.18 16.01
N HIS A 313 7.31 3.09 16.12
CA HIS A 313 8.58 3.10 15.38
C HIS A 313 8.42 2.96 13.86
N ILE A 314 7.36 3.52 13.29
CA ILE A 314 7.12 3.49 11.85
C ILE A 314 8.19 4.29 11.12
N ASP A 315 8.81 3.68 10.09
CA ASP A 315 9.92 4.24 9.31
C ASP A 315 9.48 5.15 8.18
N GLY A 316 8.23 5.03 7.74
CA GLY A 316 7.72 5.82 6.64
C GLY A 316 6.22 5.65 6.40
N PHE A 317 5.72 6.45 5.48
CA PHE A 317 4.30 6.50 5.15
C PHE A 317 4.07 6.62 3.65
N ARG A 318 3.03 5.95 3.17
CA ARG A 318 2.44 6.17 1.86
C ARG A 318 1.07 6.83 2.04
N PHE A 319 0.84 7.94 1.39
CA PHE A 319 -0.42 8.70 1.48
C PHE A 319 -1.33 8.37 0.30
N ASP A 320 -2.50 7.83 0.60
CA ASP A 320 -3.57 7.62 -0.35
C ASP A 320 -4.07 8.95 -0.90
N LEU A 321 -4.31 9.05 -2.22
CA LEU A 321 -4.82 10.22 -2.91
C LEU A 321 -4.18 11.54 -2.43
N GLY A 322 -2.86 11.60 -2.37
CA GLY A 322 -2.11 12.68 -1.73
C GLY A 322 -2.44 14.08 -2.25
N LYS A 323 -2.90 14.20 -3.51
CA LYS A 323 -3.25 15.51 -4.12
C LYS A 323 -4.52 16.13 -3.52
N LEU A 324 -5.32 15.39 -2.75
CA LEU A 324 -6.44 15.94 -1.99
C LEU A 324 -6.03 16.64 -0.69
N ILE A 325 -4.79 16.42 -0.24
CA ILE A 325 -4.23 17.09 0.94
C ILE A 325 -3.60 18.41 0.51
N ASP A 326 -3.86 19.49 1.25
CA ASP A 326 -3.31 20.80 0.92
C ASP A 326 -1.78 20.86 1.11
N TRP A 327 -1.12 21.71 0.30
CA TRP A 327 0.34 21.78 0.27
C TRP A 327 0.98 22.20 1.61
N GLU A 328 0.33 23.08 2.34
CA GLU A 328 0.84 23.53 3.64
C GLU A 328 0.86 22.37 4.64
N THR A 329 -0.18 21.52 4.63
CA THR A 329 -0.20 20.29 5.43
C THR A 329 0.90 19.32 5.01
N ILE A 330 1.12 19.09 3.70
CA ILE A 330 2.18 18.24 3.16
C ILE A 330 3.57 18.71 3.60
N GLU A 331 3.83 20.02 3.53
CA GLU A 331 5.12 20.62 3.91
C GLU A 331 5.35 20.53 5.43
N GLU A 332 4.32 20.80 6.23
CA GLU A 332 4.42 20.77 7.69
C GLU A 332 4.60 19.36 8.25
N ILE A 333 3.94 18.34 7.66
CA ILE A 333 4.17 16.92 7.99
C ILE A 333 5.64 16.58 7.85
N LEU A 334 6.24 16.87 6.68
CA LEU A 334 7.63 16.54 6.41
C LEU A 334 8.57 17.27 7.36
N PHE A 335 8.30 18.54 7.62
CA PHE A 335 9.11 19.37 8.50
C PHE A 335 9.11 18.84 9.95
N GLU A 336 7.95 18.52 10.50
CA GLU A 336 7.83 18.02 11.88
C GLU A 336 8.36 16.58 12.01
N ALA A 337 8.09 15.72 11.06
CA ALA A 337 8.56 14.34 11.08
C ALA A 337 10.09 14.23 11.01
N LYS A 338 10.74 15.05 10.19
CA LYS A 338 12.21 15.07 10.07
C LYS A 338 12.94 15.55 11.33
N LYS A 339 12.27 16.23 12.24
CA LYS A 339 12.85 16.56 13.57
C LYS A 339 13.01 15.30 14.43
N ILE A 340 12.19 14.26 14.19
CA ILE A 340 12.21 13.00 14.92
C ILE A 340 13.15 12.02 14.22
N ASN A 341 12.94 11.79 12.92
CA ASN A 341 13.75 10.91 12.09
C ASN A 341 14.08 11.62 10.77
N PRO A 342 15.33 12.09 10.57
CA PRO A 342 15.75 12.77 9.33
C PRO A 342 15.58 11.91 8.07
N ASN A 343 15.59 10.57 8.22
CA ASN A 343 15.49 9.59 7.15
C ASN A 343 14.08 9.05 6.92
N VAL A 344 13.07 9.58 7.63
CA VAL A 344 11.67 9.16 7.47
C VAL A 344 11.24 9.18 6.00
N ILE A 345 10.55 8.13 5.57
CA ILE A 345 10.16 7.94 4.18
C ILE A 345 8.74 8.48 3.98
N PHE A 346 8.57 9.40 3.02
CA PHE A 346 7.26 9.89 2.61
C PHE A 346 7.04 9.67 1.12
N VAL A 347 6.01 8.90 0.82
CA VAL A 347 5.56 8.57 -0.54
C VAL A 347 4.07 8.89 -0.64
N CYS A 348 3.57 9.20 -1.80
CA CYS A 348 2.14 9.37 -2.02
C CYS A 348 1.68 8.87 -3.39
N GLU A 349 0.37 8.68 -3.51
CA GLU A 349 -0.29 8.78 -4.81
C GLU A 349 -0.36 10.25 -5.21
N PRO A 350 0.23 10.65 -6.34
CA PRO A 350 0.27 12.05 -6.74
C PRO A 350 -1.00 12.50 -7.47
N TRP A 351 -2.12 11.83 -7.24
CA TRP A 351 -3.45 12.10 -7.83
C TRP A 351 -4.55 12.19 -6.77
N GLY A 352 -5.82 12.32 -7.24
CA GLY A 352 -6.97 12.69 -6.43
C GLY A 352 -7.18 14.20 -6.44
N GLY A 353 -8.24 14.71 -7.10
CA GLY A 353 -8.41 16.16 -7.28
C GLY A 353 -7.32 16.84 -8.11
N GLY A 354 -6.65 16.09 -8.99
CA GLY A 354 -5.56 16.54 -9.85
C GLY A 354 -4.44 15.50 -9.99
N TYR A 355 -3.33 15.88 -10.66
CA TYR A 355 -2.14 15.04 -10.86
C TYR A 355 -0.89 15.91 -10.80
N ASP A 356 -0.01 15.70 -9.81
CA ASP A 356 1.15 16.57 -9.62
C ASP A 356 2.35 15.88 -8.93
N PRO A 357 2.99 14.86 -9.56
CA PRO A 357 4.19 14.24 -9.01
C PRO A 357 5.36 15.22 -8.84
N GLU A 358 5.50 16.19 -9.76
CA GLU A 358 6.55 17.21 -9.70
C GLU A 358 6.38 18.10 -8.46
N GLY A 359 5.13 18.52 -8.14
CA GLY A 359 4.85 19.32 -6.96
C GLY A 359 5.21 18.62 -5.66
N PHE A 360 4.98 17.31 -5.56
CA PHE A 360 5.45 16.50 -4.43
C PHE A 360 6.96 16.39 -4.38
N SER A 361 7.59 16.11 -5.53
CA SER A 361 9.05 15.99 -5.62
C SER A 361 9.78 17.28 -5.26
N LEU A 362 9.26 18.44 -5.65
CA LEU A 362 9.76 19.76 -5.24
C LEU A 362 9.73 19.97 -3.73
N ARG A 363 8.77 19.33 -3.03
CA ARG A 363 8.62 19.39 -1.58
C ARG A 363 9.36 18.29 -0.83
N GLY A 364 10.15 17.48 -1.55
CA GLY A 364 10.96 16.41 -0.94
C GLY A 364 10.21 15.13 -0.62
N TRP A 365 9.05 14.92 -1.23
CA TRP A 365 8.28 13.68 -1.16
C TRP A 365 8.55 12.79 -2.37
N GLY A 366 8.56 11.47 -2.14
CA GLY A 366 8.43 10.51 -3.21
C GLY A 366 6.96 10.35 -3.63
N SER A 367 6.75 9.83 -4.83
CA SER A 367 5.42 9.42 -5.27
C SER A 367 5.46 8.26 -6.25
N TRP A 368 4.33 7.59 -6.39
CA TRP A 368 4.18 6.48 -7.32
C TRP A 368 4.34 6.95 -8.76
N ASN A 369 5.18 6.25 -9.51
CA ASN A 369 5.44 6.52 -10.92
C ASN A 369 4.53 5.66 -11.80
N ASP A 370 3.33 6.14 -12.09
CA ASP A 370 2.38 5.47 -12.97
C ASP A 370 2.81 5.46 -14.44
N GLN A 371 3.71 6.37 -14.85
CA GLN A 371 4.21 6.37 -16.21
C GLN A 371 5.05 5.13 -16.52
N ILE A 372 5.95 4.69 -15.62
CA ILE A 372 6.70 3.45 -15.82
C ILE A 372 5.76 2.24 -15.80
N ARG A 373 4.80 2.20 -14.85
CA ARG A 373 3.80 1.13 -14.79
C ARG A 373 3.08 0.96 -16.13
N ASN A 374 2.45 2.04 -16.60
CA ASN A 374 1.63 2.02 -17.81
C ASN A 374 2.47 1.93 -19.08
N GLY A 375 3.66 2.53 -19.10
CA GLY A 375 4.56 2.48 -20.24
C GLY A 375 5.16 1.10 -20.49
N ILE A 376 5.49 0.38 -19.44
CA ILE A 376 6.14 -0.93 -19.52
C ILE A 376 5.13 -2.06 -19.73
N LYS A 377 4.13 -2.22 -18.82
CA LYS A 377 3.14 -3.29 -19.00
C LYS A 377 1.91 -2.89 -19.80
N GLY A 378 1.54 -1.64 -19.76
CA GLY A 378 0.27 -1.12 -20.28
C GLY A 378 -0.70 -0.76 -19.16
N GLU A 379 -1.79 -0.11 -19.51
CA GLU A 379 -2.84 0.28 -18.56
C GLU A 379 -4.00 -0.74 -18.52
N ASN A 380 -4.36 -1.28 -19.69
CA ASN A 380 -5.47 -2.21 -19.83
C ASN A 380 -5.03 -3.46 -20.60
N PRO A 381 -5.19 -4.67 -20.02
CA PRO A 381 -4.71 -5.89 -20.66
C PRO A 381 -5.48 -6.28 -21.94
N HIS A 382 -6.69 -5.73 -22.15
CA HIS A 382 -7.52 -6.03 -23.32
C HIS A 382 -7.17 -5.17 -24.53
N ASN A 383 -6.82 -3.88 -24.33
CA ASN A 383 -6.64 -2.92 -25.44
C ASN A 383 -5.54 -1.87 -25.22
N GLY A 384 -4.82 -1.92 -24.09
CA GLY A 384 -3.82 -0.92 -23.71
C GLY A 384 -2.48 -1.56 -23.30
N LEU A 385 -1.95 -2.49 -24.12
CA LEU A 385 -0.68 -3.19 -23.85
C LEU A 385 0.52 -2.25 -24.03
N GLY A 386 1.55 -2.45 -23.19
CA GLY A 386 2.75 -1.63 -23.16
C GLY A 386 3.96 -2.27 -23.82
N TRP A 387 5.12 -1.70 -23.50
CA TRP A 387 6.38 -1.96 -24.18
C TRP A 387 6.83 -3.43 -24.15
N ILE A 388 6.65 -4.16 -23.03
CA ILE A 388 7.04 -5.58 -22.94
C ILE A 388 6.29 -6.47 -23.93
N PHE A 389 5.12 -6.04 -24.39
CA PHE A 389 4.34 -6.73 -25.42
C PHE A 389 4.73 -6.33 -26.85
N GLY A 390 5.75 -5.47 -27.03
CA GLY A 390 6.08 -4.88 -28.32
C GLY A 390 4.98 -3.94 -28.81
N LYS A 391 4.41 -3.13 -27.91
CA LYS A 391 3.35 -2.15 -28.14
C LYS A 391 3.68 -0.81 -27.48
N TRP A 392 3.10 0.26 -27.99
CA TRP A 392 3.14 1.57 -27.38
C TRP A 392 1.79 1.87 -26.71
N TYR A 393 1.82 1.99 -25.39
CA TYR A 393 0.65 2.51 -24.66
C TYR A 393 0.57 4.04 -24.80
N GLY A 394 -0.60 4.53 -25.23
CA GLY A 394 -0.82 5.98 -25.39
C GLY A 394 0.24 6.65 -26.27
N ASN A 395 0.76 7.78 -25.79
CA ASN A 395 1.84 8.53 -26.46
C ASN A 395 3.26 8.06 -26.08
N ASN A 396 3.40 6.82 -25.61
CA ASN A 396 4.68 6.27 -25.21
C ASN A 396 5.60 6.07 -26.44
N ASN A 397 6.90 6.14 -26.22
CA ASN A 397 7.93 6.00 -27.23
C ASN A 397 9.26 5.64 -26.59
N ILE A 398 10.28 5.38 -27.39
CA ILE A 398 11.61 4.99 -26.90
C ILE A 398 12.25 6.06 -26.00
N GLY A 399 11.99 7.34 -26.23
CA GLY A 399 12.49 8.43 -25.38
C GLY A 399 11.91 8.35 -23.96
N ARG A 400 10.62 8.04 -23.82
CA ARG A 400 10.01 7.83 -22.51
C ARG A 400 10.55 6.56 -21.82
N ILE A 401 10.76 5.48 -22.56
CA ILE A 401 11.37 4.26 -22.00
C ILE A 401 12.77 4.55 -21.44
N LYS A 402 13.56 5.34 -22.16
CA LYS A 402 14.88 5.82 -21.68
C LYS A 402 14.75 6.68 -20.41
N SER A 403 13.78 7.59 -20.36
CA SER A 403 13.50 8.39 -19.16
C SER A 403 13.16 7.50 -17.94
N TYR A 404 12.42 6.42 -18.11
CA TYR A 404 12.11 5.48 -17.02
C TYR A 404 13.38 4.83 -16.45
N VAL A 405 14.35 4.49 -17.30
CA VAL A 405 15.66 3.97 -16.83
C VAL A 405 16.35 4.96 -15.92
N ASN A 406 16.24 6.25 -16.22
CA ASN A 406 16.86 7.35 -15.46
C ASN A 406 16.05 7.81 -14.22
N GLY A 407 14.91 7.18 -13.91
CA GLY A 407 14.04 7.56 -12.80
C GLY A 407 13.03 8.65 -13.14
N THR A 408 12.70 8.83 -14.43
CA THR A 408 11.66 9.76 -14.93
C THR A 408 11.91 11.20 -14.47
N LEU A 409 13.17 11.67 -14.59
CA LEU A 409 13.60 12.97 -14.09
C LEU A 409 13.08 14.12 -14.96
N VAL A 410 12.74 15.27 -14.35
CA VAL A 410 12.23 16.48 -15.03
C VAL A 410 13.15 17.04 -16.12
N ARG A 411 14.43 16.69 -16.12
CA ARG A 411 15.38 17.04 -17.20
C ARG A 411 15.12 16.26 -18.50
N ASP A 412 14.39 15.14 -18.43
CA ASP A 412 13.94 14.38 -19.59
C ASP A 412 12.61 14.94 -20.11
N SER A 413 12.33 14.73 -21.39
CA SER A 413 11.01 15.04 -21.95
C SER A 413 9.94 14.19 -21.22
N HIS A 414 8.94 14.85 -20.65
CA HIS A 414 7.87 14.24 -19.84
C HIS A 414 8.34 13.65 -18.49
N GLY A 415 9.45 14.16 -17.95
CA GLY A 415 9.88 13.80 -16.60
C GLY A 415 8.94 14.31 -15.52
N LEU A 416 8.98 13.68 -14.36
CA LEU A 416 8.07 13.92 -13.24
C LEU A 416 8.81 14.30 -11.95
N PHE A 417 10.06 13.88 -11.80
CA PHE A 417 10.74 13.94 -10.51
C PHE A 417 12.00 14.81 -10.56
N GLN A 418 12.22 15.60 -9.50
CA GLN A 418 13.45 16.38 -9.32
C GLN A 418 14.65 15.47 -9.02
N LYS A 419 14.40 14.35 -8.33
CA LYS A 419 15.40 13.38 -7.90
C LYS A 419 14.89 11.97 -8.11
N LYS A 420 15.80 11.04 -8.43
CA LYS A 420 15.44 9.62 -8.63
C LYS A 420 14.89 8.95 -7.37
N GLU A 421 15.35 9.35 -6.18
CA GLU A 421 14.83 8.86 -4.90
C GLU A 421 13.39 9.30 -4.61
N HIS A 422 12.80 10.17 -5.42
CA HIS A 422 11.39 10.53 -5.35
C HIS A 422 10.51 9.71 -6.30
N SER A 423 11.12 8.95 -7.23
CA SER A 423 10.40 8.08 -8.16
C SER A 423 10.22 6.68 -7.56
N VAL A 424 9.01 6.33 -7.15
CA VAL A 424 8.67 4.96 -6.77
C VAL A 424 8.23 4.20 -8.01
N ASN A 425 9.13 3.39 -8.54
CA ASN A 425 8.93 2.58 -9.73
C ASN A 425 8.21 1.28 -9.36
N TYR A 426 7.10 0.99 -10.02
CA TYR A 426 6.32 -0.22 -9.81
C TYR A 426 5.61 -0.66 -11.08
N LEU A 427 5.21 -1.92 -11.16
CA LEU A 427 4.44 -2.49 -12.27
C LEU A 427 3.11 -3.06 -11.82
N GLU A 428 2.96 -3.30 -10.53
CA GLU A 428 1.79 -3.83 -9.86
C GLU A 428 1.64 -3.16 -8.49
N SER A 429 0.41 -2.92 -8.06
CA SER A 429 0.03 -2.54 -6.71
C SER A 429 -1.23 -3.32 -6.31
N HIS A 430 -1.77 -3.04 -5.12
CA HIS A 430 -3.06 -3.62 -4.70
C HIS A 430 -4.18 -3.31 -5.70
N ASP A 431 -4.17 -2.10 -6.30
CA ASP A 431 -5.13 -1.63 -7.29
C ASP A 431 -4.87 -2.19 -8.69
N GLY A 432 -5.94 -2.61 -9.36
CA GLY A 432 -5.92 -3.10 -10.72
C GLY A 432 -5.52 -4.57 -10.83
N TYR A 433 -5.23 -5.00 -12.06
CA TYR A 433 -4.77 -6.37 -12.32
C TYR A 433 -3.39 -6.60 -11.75
N THR A 434 -3.16 -7.79 -11.16
CA THR A 434 -1.79 -8.26 -10.91
C THR A 434 -1.00 -8.29 -12.22
N LEU A 435 0.33 -8.17 -12.17
CA LEU A 435 1.16 -8.29 -13.37
C LEU A 435 0.97 -9.66 -14.03
N GLY A 436 0.82 -10.70 -13.22
CA GLY A 436 0.55 -12.06 -13.69
C GLY A 436 -0.77 -12.15 -14.48
N ASP A 437 -1.86 -11.62 -13.93
CA ASP A 437 -3.16 -11.64 -14.61
C ASP A 437 -3.21 -10.70 -15.80
N PHE A 438 -2.57 -9.54 -15.70
CA PHE A 438 -2.40 -8.63 -16.83
C PHE A 438 -1.73 -9.33 -18.03
N ILE A 439 -0.66 -10.10 -17.77
CA ILE A 439 0.05 -10.84 -18.80
C ILE A 439 -0.80 -12.00 -19.35
N ARG A 440 -1.52 -12.75 -18.49
CA ARG A 440 -2.41 -13.85 -18.95
C ARG A 440 -3.49 -13.34 -19.90
N ILE A 441 -4.12 -12.23 -19.54
CA ILE A 441 -5.15 -11.60 -20.38
C ILE A 441 -4.50 -10.99 -21.63
N GLY A 442 -3.42 -10.24 -21.49
CA GLY A 442 -2.74 -9.56 -22.59
C GLY A 442 -2.13 -10.49 -23.64
N THR A 443 -1.82 -11.73 -23.27
CA THR A 443 -1.39 -12.79 -24.20
C THR A 443 -2.56 -13.53 -24.86
N GLY A 444 -3.79 -13.27 -24.39
CA GLY A 444 -5.02 -13.88 -24.92
C GLY A 444 -5.29 -15.30 -24.43
N GLU A 445 -4.54 -15.78 -23.42
CA GLU A 445 -4.76 -17.10 -22.83
C GLU A 445 -5.98 -17.11 -21.90
N VAL A 446 -6.28 -15.97 -21.26
CA VAL A 446 -7.51 -15.73 -20.51
C VAL A 446 -8.32 -14.64 -21.21
N LYS A 447 -9.56 -14.96 -21.58
CA LYS A 447 -10.49 -13.99 -22.18
C LYS A 447 -11.36 -13.36 -21.10
N GLU A 448 -11.92 -12.20 -21.41
CA GLU A 448 -12.92 -11.56 -20.56
C GLU A 448 -14.08 -12.53 -20.26
N ASN A 449 -14.53 -12.54 -19.02
CA ASN A 449 -15.60 -13.44 -18.51
C ASN A 449 -15.29 -14.96 -18.60
N THR A 450 -14.04 -15.34 -18.79
CA THR A 450 -13.65 -16.75 -18.68
C THR A 450 -13.86 -17.25 -17.26
N ILE A 451 -14.61 -18.34 -17.10
CA ILE A 451 -14.73 -19.04 -15.81
C ILE A 451 -13.52 -19.96 -15.67
N ILE A 452 -12.72 -19.68 -14.66
CA ILE A 452 -11.51 -20.43 -14.30
C ILE A 452 -11.90 -21.43 -13.22
N GLU A 453 -12.00 -22.70 -13.62
CA GLU A 453 -12.34 -23.79 -12.71
C GLU A 453 -11.11 -24.33 -11.98
N ASP A 454 -9.97 -24.38 -12.67
CA ASP A 454 -8.68 -24.85 -12.16
C ASP A 454 -7.75 -23.65 -11.96
N VAL A 455 -7.69 -23.16 -10.71
CA VAL A 455 -6.91 -21.98 -10.35
C VAL A 455 -5.41 -22.26 -10.44
N ASP A 456 -4.96 -23.46 -10.09
CA ASP A 456 -3.54 -23.85 -10.15
C ASP A 456 -3.05 -23.89 -11.60
N LYS A 457 -3.86 -24.46 -12.50
CA LYS A 457 -3.56 -24.44 -13.93
C LYS A 457 -3.50 -23.04 -14.51
N ASN A 458 -4.40 -22.14 -14.06
CA ASN A 458 -4.39 -20.74 -14.49
C ASN A 458 -3.15 -20.00 -13.94
N ALA A 459 -2.73 -20.30 -12.71
CA ALA A 459 -1.57 -19.67 -12.08
C ALA A 459 -0.25 -20.10 -12.73
N MET A 460 -0.16 -21.31 -13.26
CA MET A 460 1.05 -21.83 -13.93
C MET A 460 1.32 -21.04 -15.22
N LEU A 461 2.51 -20.45 -15.30
CA LEU A 461 2.90 -19.63 -16.44
C LEU A 461 3.31 -20.48 -17.66
N SER A 462 2.83 -20.10 -18.84
CA SER A 462 3.43 -20.58 -20.09
C SER A 462 4.83 -20.00 -20.27
N SER A 463 5.65 -20.64 -21.12
CA SER A 463 7.01 -20.17 -21.39
C SER A 463 7.04 -18.71 -21.89
N PHE A 464 6.03 -18.29 -22.63
CA PHE A 464 5.95 -16.92 -23.15
C PHE A 464 5.56 -15.94 -22.04
N GLN A 465 4.60 -16.28 -21.20
CA GLN A 465 4.22 -15.47 -20.04
C GLN A 465 5.36 -15.32 -19.03
N LEU A 466 6.12 -16.39 -18.79
CA LEU A 466 7.31 -16.38 -17.93
C LEU A 466 8.36 -15.41 -18.47
N LYS A 467 8.63 -15.40 -19.77
CA LYS A 467 9.56 -14.45 -20.40
C LYS A 467 9.10 -13.00 -20.23
N LEU A 468 7.80 -12.72 -20.40
CA LEU A 468 7.26 -11.38 -20.21
C LEU A 468 7.39 -10.90 -18.75
N ASN A 469 7.09 -11.77 -17.78
CA ASN A 469 7.27 -11.46 -16.35
C ASN A 469 8.74 -11.18 -16.02
N LYS A 470 9.67 -11.99 -16.51
CA LYS A 470 11.11 -11.80 -16.30
C LYS A 470 11.63 -10.51 -16.95
N LEU A 471 11.18 -10.21 -18.19
CA LEU A 471 11.58 -8.98 -18.88
C LEU A 471 11.08 -7.73 -18.14
N ALA A 472 9.83 -7.77 -17.64
CA ALA A 472 9.25 -6.70 -16.82
C ALA A 472 10.03 -6.50 -15.51
N ALA A 473 10.30 -7.59 -14.80
CA ALA A 473 11.08 -7.56 -13.56
C ALA A 473 12.49 -7.00 -13.78
N LEU A 474 13.18 -7.47 -14.82
CA LEU A 474 14.52 -6.98 -15.17
C LEU A 474 14.51 -5.47 -15.41
N PHE A 475 13.53 -4.95 -16.15
CA PHE A 475 13.41 -3.50 -16.39
C PHE A 475 13.21 -2.75 -15.07
N LEU A 476 12.31 -3.22 -14.21
CA LEU A 476 12.02 -2.59 -12.92
C LEU A 476 13.27 -2.53 -12.03
N PHE A 477 13.98 -3.64 -11.85
CA PHE A 477 15.11 -3.74 -10.93
C PHE A 477 16.41 -3.09 -11.44
N THR A 478 16.52 -2.80 -12.73
CA THR A 478 17.69 -2.10 -13.31
C THR A 478 17.45 -0.63 -13.59
N SER A 479 16.23 -0.12 -13.38
CA SER A 479 15.92 1.31 -13.48
C SER A 479 16.30 2.07 -12.21
N GLN A 480 16.76 3.33 -12.36
CA GLN A 480 17.04 4.25 -11.26
C GLN A 480 15.72 4.63 -10.56
N GLY A 481 15.76 4.87 -9.26
CA GLY A 481 14.59 5.19 -8.43
C GLY A 481 14.39 4.17 -7.32
N ILE A 482 13.35 4.35 -6.52
CA ILE A 482 12.88 3.36 -5.53
C ILE A 482 12.18 2.24 -6.30
N THR A 483 12.40 0.99 -5.90
CA THR A 483 11.71 -0.16 -6.49
C THR A 483 10.64 -0.66 -5.56
N MET A 484 9.41 -0.80 -6.05
CA MET A 484 8.30 -1.41 -5.33
C MET A 484 7.73 -2.60 -6.12
N ILE A 485 7.44 -3.68 -5.42
CA ILE A 485 6.67 -4.83 -5.91
C ILE A 485 5.50 -5.10 -4.97
N HIS A 486 4.37 -5.54 -5.52
CA HIS A 486 3.23 -5.97 -4.72
C HIS A 486 3.35 -7.45 -4.36
N GLU A 487 2.82 -7.84 -3.21
CA GLU A 487 2.85 -9.22 -2.71
C GLU A 487 2.34 -10.24 -3.74
N GLY A 488 3.17 -11.23 -4.03
CA GLY A 488 2.86 -12.26 -5.02
C GLY A 488 3.19 -11.92 -6.47
N GLN A 489 3.66 -10.71 -6.77
CA GLN A 489 4.13 -10.34 -8.10
C GLN A 489 5.28 -11.26 -8.55
N GLU A 490 6.15 -11.64 -7.64
CA GLU A 490 7.33 -12.49 -7.86
C GLU A 490 7.00 -13.95 -8.22
N PHE A 491 5.74 -14.37 -8.08
CA PHE A 491 5.26 -15.66 -8.59
C PHE A 491 4.03 -15.51 -9.49
N ALA A 492 3.80 -14.30 -9.99
CA ALA A 492 2.69 -13.98 -10.89
C ALA A 492 1.32 -14.43 -10.35
N ARG A 493 1.01 -14.05 -9.08
CA ARG A 493 -0.26 -14.39 -8.42
C ARG A 493 -1.46 -14.07 -9.32
N SER A 494 -2.54 -14.84 -9.14
CA SER A 494 -3.81 -14.63 -9.82
C SER A 494 -4.92 -14.39 -8.81
N LYS A 495 -5.68 -13.31 -9.00
CA LYS A 495 -6.82 -12.93 -8.14
C LYS A 495 -8.13 -13.51 -8.68
N VAL A 496 -8.20 -14.82 -8.86
CA VAL A 496 -9.43 -15.52 -9.24
C VAL A 496 -10.36 -15.63 -8.04
N ILE A 497 -11.61 -15.25 -8.20
CA ILE A 497 -12.64 -15.43 -7.17
C ILE A 497 -13.00 -16.92 -7.10
N PRO A 498 -12.76 -17.59 -5.96
CA PRO A 498 -13.00 -19.02 -5.86
C PRO A 498 -14.48 -19.40 -6.06
N LEU A 499 -14.73 -20.55 -6.69
CA LEU A 499 -16.10 -21.03 -6.94
C LEU A 499 -16.88 -21.38 -5.68
N ASN A 500 -16.19 -21.70 -4.59
CA ASN A 500 -16.79 -22.17 -3.32
C ASN A 500 -16.99 -21.07 -2.27
N VAL A 501 -16.66 -19.81 -2.57
CA VAL A 501 -16.89 -18.70 -1.64
C VAL A 501 -18.29 -18.11 -1.75
N LYS A 502 -18.73 -17.44 -0.70
CA LYS A 502 -20.02 -16.74 -0.64
C LYS A 502 -19.86 -15.31 -1.12
N VAL A 503 -19.88 -15.12 -2.43
CA VAL A 503 -19.83 -13.80 -3.10
C VAL A 503 -20.93 -13.75 -4.15
N ASP A 504 -21.01 -12.65 -4.90
CA ASP A 504 -21.91 -12.53 -6.05
C ASP A 504 -21.64 -13.67 -7.04
N ASP A 505 -22.67 -14.44 -7.38
CA ASP A 505 -22.55 -15.63 -8.23
C ASP A 505 -22.04 -15.30 -9.64
N THR A 506 -22.27 -14.09 -10.14
CA THR A 506 -21.81 -13.66 -11.47
C THR A 506 -20.30 -13.46 -11.54
N LEU A 507 -19.62 -13.32 -10.40
CA LEU A 507 -18.19 -13.04 -10.30
C LEU A 507 -17.34 -14.29 -10.04
N LYS A 508 -17.94 -15.37 -9.55
CA LYS A 508 -17.20 -16.61 -9.23
C LYS A 508 -16.46 -17.18 -10.46
N GLY A 509 -15.22 -17.55 -10.25
CA GLY A 509 -14.36 -18.10 -11.28
C GLY A 509 -13.75 -17.05 -12.21
N THR A 510 -14.04 -15.76 -12.03
CA THR A 510 -13.43 -14.68 -12.84
C THR A 510 -12.24 -14.04 -12.11
N ILE A 511 -11.38 -13.38 -12.86
CA ILE A 511 -10.29 -12.56 -12.30
C ILE A 511 -10.87 -11.24 -11.80
N ASP A 512 -10.59 -10.90 -10.53
CA ASP A 512 -10.98 -9.64 -9.91
C ASP A 512 -9.81 -8.66 -9.88
N HIS A 513 -9.93 -7.57 -10.60
CA HIS A 513 -8.93 -6.50 -10.61
C HIS A 513 -9.20 -5.42 -9.52
N ASN A 514 -10.30 -5.55 -8.77
CA ASN A 514 -10.68 -4.61 -7.72
C ASN A 514 -11.19 -5.35 -6.48
N SER A 515 -10.31 -6.15 -5.89
CA SER A 515 -10.64 -7.13 -4.85
C SER A 515 -10.69 -6.54 -3.43
N TYR A 516 -10.92 -5.22 -3.29
CA TYR A 516 -10.91 -4.50 -2.01
C TYR A 516 -11.92 -5.01 -0.97
N ASN A 517 -12.92 -5.76 -1.39
CA ASN A 517 -13.99 -6.30 -0.55
C ASN A 517 -13.90 -7.83 -0.35
N LYS A 518 -12.80 -8.48 -0.72
CA LYS A 518 -12.65 -9.93 -0.73
C LYS A 518 -11.77 -10.42 0.43
N ASP A 519 -12.39 -10.73 1.58
CA ASP A 519 -11.72 -11.43 2.68
C ASP A 519 -11.76 -12.96 2.45
N ASN A 520 -11.05 -13.41 1.43
CA ASN A 520 -11.02 -14.81 1.00
C ASN A 520 -9.80 -15.10 0.09
N ALA A 521 -9.73 -16.31 -0.47
CA ALA A 521 -8.63 -16.77 -1.30
C ALA A 521 -8.43 -15.98 -2.62
N THR A 522 -9.29 -15.01 -2.96
CA THR A 522 -8.99 -14.03 -4.03
C THR A 522 -7.77 -13.20 -3.67
N ASN A 523 -7.69 -12.75 -2.41
CA ASN A 523 -6.60 -11.94 -1.89
C ASN A 523 -5.53 -12.76 -1.16
N TYR A 524 -5.88 -13.82 -0.44
CA TYR A 524 -4.91 -14.62 0.32
C TYR A 524 -3.83 -15.21 -0.59
N LEU A 525 -2.57 -15.09 -0.21
CA LEU A 525 -1.46 -15.62 -1.00
C LEU A 525 -1.41 -17.15 -0.99
N ASN A 526 -1.66 -17.74 -2.13
CA ASN A 526 -1.50 -19.18 -2.33
C ASN A 526 -0.05 -19.50 -2.70
N PHE A 527 0.71 -19.98 -1.74
CA PHE A 527 2.13 -20.32 -1.93
C PHE A 527 2.37 -21.54 -2.82
N ASN A 528 1.34 -22.30 -3.20
CA ASN A 528 1.46 -23.31 -4.25
C ASN A 528 1.80 -22.64 -5.59
N PHE A 529 1.34 -21.40 -5.83
CA PHE A 529 1.70 -20.65 -7.04
C PHE A 529 3.19 -20.28 -7.06
N ALA A 530 3.79 -20.02 -5.89
CA ALA A 530 5.24 -19.80 -5.79
C ALA A 530 6.02 -21.08 -6.14
N ASP A 531 5.50 -22.26 -5.78
CA ASP A 531 6.12 -23.54 -6.15
C ASP A 531 5.96 -23.81 -7.65
N LEU A 532 4.76 -23.57 -8.23
CA LEU A 532 4.48 -23.73 -9.66
C LEU A 532 5.37 -22.82 -10.53
N ASN A 533 5.58 -21.58 -10.08
CA ASN A 533 6.36 -20.55 -10.76
C ASN A 533 7.70 -20.27 -10.09
N LYS A 534 8.31 -21.31 -9.48
CA LYS A 534 9.56 -21.19 -8.73
C LYS A 534 10.68 -20.52 -9.53
N GLU A 535 10.76 -20.77 -10.82
CA GLU A 535 11.74 -20.14 -11.69
C GLU A 535 11.63 -18.62 -11.71
N LEU A 536 10.41 -18.09 -11.65
CA LEU A 536 10.18 -16.64 -11.57
C LEU A 536 10.56 -16.10 -10.18
N VAL A 537 10.19 -16.82 -9.11
CA VAL A 537 10.59 -16.44 -7.72
C VAL A 537 12.11 -16.35 -7.60
N ASP A 538 12.83 -17.36 -8.10
CA ASP A 538 14.28 -17.39 -8.06
C ASP A 538 14.89 -16.24 -8.89
N TYR A 539 14.26 -15.90 -10.01
CA TYR A 539 14.68 -14.76 -10.84
C TYR A 539 14.51 -13.42 -10.11
N TYR A 540 13.38 -13.19 -9.43
CA TYR A 540 13.19 -12.00 -8.60
C TYR A 540 14.20 -11.93 -7.46
N LYS A 541 14.44 -13.02 -6.75
CA LYS A 541 15.48 -13.08 -5.69
C LYS A 541 16.85 -12.68 -6.23
N GLY A 542 17.22 -13.19 -7.40
CA GLY A 542 18.47 -12.84 -8.07
C GLY A 542 18.56 -11.38 -8.46
N LEU A 543 17.47 -10.77 -8.94
CA LEU A 543 17.42 -9.35 -9.25
C LEU A 543 17.48 -8.46 -8.00
N ILE A 544 16.83 -8.86 -6.92
CA ILE A 544 16.92 -8.17 -5.62
C ILE A 544 18.36 -8.21 -5.09
N GLU A 545 19.00 -9.36 -5.14
CA GLU A 545 20.41 -9.52 -4.76
C GLU A 545 21.33 -8.64 -5.63
N LEU A 546 21.13 -8.67 -6.95
CA LEU A 546 21.88 -7.85 -7.91
C LEU A 546 21.77 -6.35 -7.57
N ARG A 547 20.55 -5.87 -7.36
CA ARG A 547 20.29 -4.45 -7.06
C ARG A 547 20.88 -4.05 -5.71
N LYS A 548 20.80 -4.91 -4.69
CA LYS A 548 21.40 -4.65 -3.36
C LYS A 548 22.93 -4.58 -3.44
N LYS A 549 23.53 -5.52 -4.15
CA LYS A 549 24.99 -5.61 -4.26
C LYS A 549 25.59 -4.46 -5.08
N TYR A 550 24.95 -4.09 -6.18
CA TYR A 550 25.51 -3.11 -7.12
C TYR A 550 24.75 -1.78 -7.09
N ALA A 551 25.38 -0.79 -6.49
CA ALA A 551 24.81 0.56 -6.36
C ALA A 551 24.58 1.27 -7.72
N ALA A 552 25.19 0.79 -8.79
CA ALA A 552 25.00 1.31 -10.14
C ALA A 552 23.53 1.41 -10.56
N PHE A 553 22.68 0.43 -10.17
CA PHE A 553 21.25 0.40 -10.54
C PHE A 553 20.35 1.32 -9.72
N ARG A 554 20.91 2.03 -8.71
CA ARG A 554 20.14 2.89 -7.81
C ARG A 554 20.80 4.22 -7.45
N LYS A 555 22.14 4.33 -7.61
CA LYS A 555 22.91 5.52 -7.20
C LYS A 555 23.71 6.17 -8.34
N ALA A 556 23.78 5.57 -9.54
CA ALA A 556 24.50 6.13 -10.66
C ALA A 556 23.95 7.54 -11.01
N ASN A 557 24.82 8.46 -11.37
CA ASN A 557 24.38 9.76 -11.86
C ASN A 557 23.73 9.64 -13.24
N TYR A 558 22.98 10.64 -13.62
CA TYR A 558 22.33 10.67 -14.93
C TYR A 558 23.33 10.54 -16.08
N GLU A 559 24.48 11.21 -15.96
CA GLU A 559 25.56 11.24 -16.95
C GLU A 559 26.32 9.90 -17.05
N ASP A 560 26.17 9.03 -16.04
CA ASP A 560 26.81 7.71 -15.99
C ASP A 560 25.97 6.62 -16.68
N VAL A 561 24.75 6.97 -17.16
CA VAL A 561 23.86 6.10 -17.93
C VAL A 561 23.90 6.49 -19.41
N ASN A 562 24.41 5.61 -20.26
CA ASN A 562 24.59 5.88 -21.69
C ASN A 562 23.83 4.89 -22.53
N PHE A 563 22.89 5.37 -23.36
CA PHE A 563 22.04 4.51 -24.20
C PHE A 563 22.76 4.04 -25.46
N ILE A 564 22.61 2.76 -25.77
CA ILE A 564 23.11 2.12 -26.98
C ILE A 564 22.04 2.27 -28.07
N THR A 565 22.42 2.79 -29.23
CA THR A 565 21.51 2.96 -30.35
C THR A 565 21.27 1.59 -31.03
N VAL A 566 20.01 1.17 -31.09
CA VAL A 566 19.56 -0.01 -31.86
C VAL A 566 18.70 0.48 -33.01
N ILE A 567 19.23 0.40 -34.23
CA ILE A 567 18.55 0.89 -35.44
C ILE A 567 17.45 -0.08 -35.85
N ASP A 568 16.29 0.44 -36.28
CA ASP A 568 15.13 -0.30 -36.78
C ASP A 568 14.50 -1.33 -35.81
N LYS A 569 14.74 -1.14 -34.49
CA LYS A 569 14.22 -1.99 -33.43
C LYS A 569 13.59 -1.16 -32.31
N PRO A 570 12.37 -0.63 -32.50
CA PRO A 570 11.75 0.30 -31.56
C PRO A 570 11.45 -0.30 -30.17
N PHE A 571 11.37 -1.62 -30.10
CA PHE A 571 11.15 -2.35 -28.85
C PHE A 571 12.43 -3.03 -28.32
N ALA A 572 13.60 -2.61 -28.78
CA ALA A 572 14.88 -2.99 -28.19
C ALA A 572 15.49 -1.80 -27.44
N LEU A 573 16.15 -2.08 -26.33
CA LEU A 573 16.84 -1.08 -25.53
C LEU A 573 18.15 -1.65 -25.01
N GLY A 574 19.21 -0.85 -25.09
CA GLY A 574 20.48 -1.13 -24.45
C GLY A 574 21.02 0.13 -23.78
N TYR A 575 21.67 -0.04 -22.65
CA TYR A 575 22.43 1.04 -22.01
C TYR A 575 23.60 0.51 -21.19
N SER A 576 24.63 1.32 -21.06
CA SER A 576 25.67 1.11 -20.07
C SER A 576 25.40 1.98 -18.85
N VAL A 577 25.79 1.51 -17.67
CA VAL A 577 25.76 2.26 -16.44
C VAL A 577 27.06 2.07 -15.67
N LYS A 578 27.64 3.18 -15.20
CA LYS A 578 28.89 3.19 -14.42
C LYS A 578 28.61 3.71 -13.01
N TYR A 579 29.27 3.11 -12.05
CA TYR A 579 29.27 3.60 -10.68
C TYR A 579 30.54 3.10 -9.97
N ASP A 580 31.29 4.02 -9.37
CA ASP A 580 32.62 3.75 -8.83
C ASP A 580 33.51 3.05 -9.88
N SER A 581 34.06 1.88 -9.57
CA SER A 581 34.90 1.08 -10.46
C SER A 581 34.13 0.04 -11.27
N THR A 582 32.80 0.01 -11.20
CA THR A 582 31.97 -1.00 -11.88
C THR A 582 31.32 -0.43 -13.14
N GLU A 583 31.29 -1.22 -14.20
CA GLU A 583 30.63 -0.90 -15.47
C GLU A 583 29.71 -2.04 -15.87
N PHE A 584 28.45 -1.72 -16.15
CA PHE A 584 27.44 -2.70 -16.58
C PHE A 584 26.91 -2.34 -17.98
N ILE A 585 26.45 -3.37 -18.67
CA ILE A 585 25.59 -3.25 -19.85
C ILE A 585 24.29 -3.96 -19.55
N VAL A 586 23.17 -3.31 -19.79
CA VAL A 586 21.82 -3.85 -19.67
C VAL A 586 21.18 -3.84 -21.05
N LEU A 587 20.64 -4.98 -21.47
CA LEU A 587 20.07 -5.17 -22.79
C LEU A 587 18.68 -5.80 -22.71
N PHE A 588 17.77 -5.30 -23.51
CA PHE A 588 16.39 -5.79 -23.61
C PHE A 588 15.99 -5.96 -25.08
N ASN A 589 15.28 -7.04 -25.36
CA ASN A 589 14.57 -7.23 -26.61
C ASN A 589 13.08 -7.49 -26.34
N ALA A 590 12.25 -6.46 -26.39
CA ALA A 590 10.79 -6.56 -26.28
C ALA A 590 10.08 -6.73 -27.63
N GLU A 591 10.84 -6.95 -28.73
CA GLU A 591 10.27 -7.31 -30.04
C GLU A 591 9.50 -8.64 -29.96
N ASN A 592 8.50 -8.81 -30.82
CA ASN A 592 7.67 -10.01 -30.82
C ASN A 592 8.27 -11.17 -31.66
N LYS A 593 9.02 -10.84 -32.69
CA LYS A 593 9.51 -11.84 -33.66
C LYS A 593 10.98 -11.67 -34.04
N SER A 594 11.55 -10.48 -33.87
CA SER A 594 12.87 -10.14 -34.37
C SER A 594 13.94 -10.38 -33.31
N GLU A 595 15.03 -11.02 -33.70
CA GLU A 595 16.26 -11.03 -32.93
C GLU A 595 16.94 -9.64 -33.00
N VAL A 596 17.67 -9.32 -31.95
CA VAL A 596 18.47 -8.08 -31.84
C VAL A 596 19.92 -8.44 -31.61
N ARG A 597 20.78 -8.03 -32.53
CA ARG A 597 22.22 -8.16 -32.37
C ARG A 597 22.79 -6.85 -31.82
N CYS A 598 23.54 -6.95 -30.74
CA CYS A 598 24.22 -5.82 -30.12
C CYS A 598 25.74 -6.02 -30.15
N ASP A 599 26.47 -5.04 -30.64
CA ASP A 599 27.92 -4.99 -30.50
C ASP A 599 28.28 -4.44 -29.12
N LEU A 600 29.17 -5.14 -28.44
CA LEU A 600 29.63 -4.80 -27.10
C LEU A 600 30.92 -3.98 -27.18
N PRO A 601 31.12 -3.02 -26.26
CA PRO A 601 32.40 -2.34 -26.14
C PRO A 601 33.55 -3.33 -25.90
N ASP A 602 34.76 -2.93 -26.25
CA ASP A 602 35.96 -3.75 -26.08
C ASP A 602 36.13 -4.21 -24.61
N GLY A 603 36.53 -5.47 -24.48
CA GLY A 603 36.73 -6.12 -23.20
C GLY A 603 35.98 -7.42 -23.08
N GLU A 604 36.17 -8.07 -21.94
CA GLU A 604 35.45 -9.29 -21.54
C GLU A 604 34.33 -8.91 -20.56
N TRP A 605 33.14 -9.47 -20.78
CA TRP A 605 31.96 -9.21 -19.99
C TRP A 605 31.44 -10.49 -19.35
N ASN A 606 31.24 -10.48 -18.04
CA ASN A 606 30.60 -11.56 -17.33
C ASN A 606 29.07 -11.37 -17.36
N ILE A 607 28.34 -12.43 -17.68
CA ILE A 607 26.88 -12.45 -17.70
C ILE A 607 26.37 -12.67 -16.27
N LEU A 608 25.64 -11.71 -15.69
CA LEU A 608 25.01 -11.83 -14.38
C LEU A 608 23.52 -12.19 -14.48
N VAL A 609 22.87 -11.72 -15.54
CA VAL A 609 21.46 -12.01 -15.83
C VAL A 609 21.33 -12.41 -17.28
N ASN A 610 20.57 -13.47 -17.52
CA ASN A 610 20.14 -13.95 -18.83
C ASN A 610 18.65 -14.33 -18.78
N PRO A 611 18.00 -14.79 -19.86
CA PRO A 611 16.59 -15.17 -19.85
C PRO A 611 16.21 -16.29 -18.86
N GLU A 612 17.16 -17.11 -18.46
CA GLU A 612 16.92 -18.23 -17.55
C GLU A 612 17.14 -17.86 -16.08
N LYS A 613 18.22 -17.11 -15.77
CA LYS A 613 18.68 -16.85 -14.41
C LYS A 613 19.09 -15.41 -14.17
N ALA A 614 18.94 -14.96 -12.94
CA ALA A 614 19.44 -13.70 -12.44
C ALA A 614 20.25 -13.91 -11.15
N GLY A 615 21.25 -13.06 -10.90
CA GLY A 615 22.04 -13.12 -9.67
C GLY A 615 23.30 -12.29 -9.74
N THR A 616 24.24 -12.58 -8.84
CA THR A 616 25.52 -11.88 -8.69
C THR A 616 26.73 -12.76 -8.97
N VAL A 617 26.48 -14.01 -9.29
CA VAL A 617 27.51 -14.99 -9.70
C VAL A 617 27.51 -15.07 -11.23
N PRO A 618 28.68 -14.94 -11.90
CA PRO A 618 28.75 -15.05 -13.35
C PRO A 618 28.20 -16.37 -13.89
N LEU A 619 27.31 -16.27 -14.88
CA LEU A 619 26.70 -17.41 -15.59
C LEU A 619 27.54 -17.85 -16.82
N GLY A 620 28.50 -17.05 -17.20
CA GLY A 620 29.38 -17.21 -18.35
C GLY A 620 30.02 -15.87 -18.70
N ASN A 621 30.79 -15.85 -19.79
CA ASN A 621 31.39 -14.64 -20.31
C ASN A 621 31.09 -14.45 -21.80
N ILE A 622 31.24 -13.22 -22.28
CA ILE A 622 31.01 -12.85 -23.67
C ILE A 622 31.90 -11.68 -24.08
N MET A 623 32.21 -11.63 -25.37
CA MET A 623 33.02 -10.55 -25.98
C MET A 623 32.42 -10.17 -27.33
N LYS A 624 32.64 -8.97 -27.77
CA LYS A 624 32.32 -8.40 -29.09
C LYS A 624 30.83 -8.28 -29.40
N THR A 625 30.06 -9.35 -29.39
CA THR A 625 28.65 -9.31 -29.83
C THR A 625 27.78 -10.24 -29.02
N ILE A 626 26.52 -9.87 -28.83
CA ILE A 626 25.47 -10.70 -28.25
C ILE A 626 24.20 -10.63 -29.11
N THR A 627 23.50 -11.74 -29.24
CA THR A 627 22.21 -11.82 -29.93
C THR A 627 21.11 -12.13 -28.92
N LEU A 628 20.11 -11.25 -28.84
CA LEU A 628 18.92 -11.41 -28.00
C LEU A 628 17.76 -11.93 -28.84
N ARG A 629 17.18 -13.04 -28.44
CA ARG A 629 15.90 -13.53 -29.00
C ARG A 629 14.74 -12.65 -28.52
N PRO A 630 13.56 -12.76 -29.14
CA PRO A 630 12.37 -12.05 -28.62
C PRO A 630 12.11 -12.30 -27.15
N LYS A 631 11.85 -11.23 -26.41
CA LYS A 631 11.60 -11.20 -24.95
C LYS A 631 12.80 -11.59 -24.08
N ASP A 632 14.01 -11.56 -24.62
CA ASP A 632 15.22 -11.76 -23.85
C ASP A 632 15.71 -10.45 -23.18
N GLY A 633 16.35 -10.59 -22.03
CA GLY A 633 17.05 -9.52 -21.32
C GLY A 633 18.34 -9.99 -20.67
N TYR A 634 19.35 -9.12 -20.59
CA TYR A 634 20.67 -9.44 -20.06
C TYR A 634 21.22 -8.32 -19.19
N VAL A 635 21.98 -8.70 -18.17
CA VAL A 635 22.90 -7.79 -17.45
C VAL A 635 24.30 -8.36 -17.53
N LEU A 636 25.22 -7.54 -18.03
CA LEU A 636 26.64 -7.86 -18.17
C LEU A 636 27.43 -6.93 -17.26
N ILE A 637 28.46 -7.45 -16.60
CA ILE A 637 29.46 -6.66 -15.83
C ILE A 637 30.81 -6.80 -16.48
N LYS A 638 31.52 -5.68 -16.61
CA LYS A 638 32.89 -5.68 -17.14
C LYS A 638 33.81 -6.43 -16.20
N LYS A 639 34.67 -7.28 -16.75
CA LYS A 639 35.64 -8.07 -16.00
C LYS A 639 36.79 -7.23 -15.49
#